data_14ba9a17f862a7e9c7520c6ae8013b38
#
_entry.id   14ba9a17f862a7e9c7520c6ae8013b38
#
_cell.length_a   1.000
_cell.length_b   1.000
_cell.length_c   1.000
_cell.angle_alpha   90.00
_cell.angle_beta   90.00
_cell.angle_gamma   90.00
#
_symmetry.space_group_name_H-M   'P 1'
#
loop_
_entity.id
_entity.type
_entity.pdbx_description
1 polymer ?
#
loop_
_entity_poly.entity_id
_entity_poly.type
_entity_poly.pdbx_seq_one_letter_code
_entity_poly.pdbx_strand_id
1 'polypeptide(L)'
;MLKRVMAIVLVIFMMLPAFSEDYVNPQTIEGQYAPIPGASDDYGVGDPFVMRFNGTYYLYPSSCEDRVKVYTSKDLVNWKYEGYCTKGRDVYFAYAPEVTYWRGHFYMITSPNGGGHYILKSDSPLGPFEPITKNFGHSIDGSFFKLDDGRIMILYPDNWIIKSKFLDENTMLPENLASSTGATLRHWTEGPGLFRRGDWYYLTFTGNHVCSTGYQVAFASRKGGPRGSFAQREDSTLLINSVFGDEFKGLGHSSNVVGPDLDSMYIAYHSLVSLAGPARLYNLDRLFTNGGLLYTTGPSNTEMPVPKMPDVYGDAKAELNDFNETDEGYFARIEKTNTFTQEANFALNGNTAVWLMGEKNGEDVKVEVTQTEIRVLAGENAIAEAKLPEIGPEHCLHTLRIENTPEITYLYIDEMRVITLENAGFACETIGAYKSEGVEYSFMAATGEALGSSDNTAIKLFPGGFSAIHALNADELSHVTFGGQDEKAPVLGKADYAVRVAEDGLYAFDFTVRKEDAGKTIAISVDGENLLCEIVPEFSGRGKTFTFTTEAVSLPKGDHTLTLTSDGAAVNRVSAFITAPVEPLTIDFTDNALRSAFLTYGPFMMKPSEGVLRISPNKNGFAVFGNEGMTDYQIDVTFEIPDKGDGGSGILLRATDVSLYDLQVEDSYYGYSISLSKLGVSLRRSRYGLTGSVNFEQISEWKTAETASLHIEVEGNKVRVYLPGEEEPLLTLEDAMPFTHGMYGFFSNGTELTILDMTVSPLERE
;
A
#
# COMPACT_ATOMS: atom_id res chain seq x y z
N MET A 1 -9.68 -51.75 -37.08
CA MET A 1 -10.15 -50.36 -37.12
C MET A 1 -10.32 -49.73 -35.75
N LEU A 2 -10.43 -50.48 -34.66
CA LEU A 2 -10.66 -49.95 -33.29
C LEU A 2 -9.39 -49.50 -32.55
N LYS A 3 -8.19 -49.89 -32.98
CA LYS A 3 -6.92 -49.54 -32.34
C LYS A 3 -6.27 -48.22 -32.84
N ARG A 4 -6.80 -47.63 -33.91
CA ARG A 4 -6.31 -46.32 -34.42
C ARG A 4 -7.14 -45.12 -33.98
N VAL A 5 -8.33 -45.32 -33.39
CA VAL A 5 -9.19 -44.27 -32.85
C VAL A 5 -8.82 -43.92 -31.41
N MET A 6 -8.24 -44.87 -30.66
CA MET A 6 -7.80 -44.62 -29.26
C MET A 6 -6.48 -43.84 -29.16
N ALA A 7 -5.67 -43.77 -30.22
CA ALA A 7 -4.43 -42.98 -30.20
C ALA A 7 -4.61 -41.49 -30.50
N ILE A 8 -5.73 -41.12 -31.12
CA ILE A 8 -6.03 -39.72 -31.46
C ILE A 8 -6.77 -38.99 -30.30
N VAL A 9 -7.43 -39.74 -29.42
CA VAL A 9 -8.12 -39.17 -28.25
C VAL A 9 -7.13 -38.90 -27.09
N LEU A 10 -5.98 -39.56 -27.05
CA LEU A 10 -4.99 -39.38 -25.97
C LEU A 10 -4.03 -38.20 -26.19
N VAL A 11 -3.96 -37.65 -27.42
CA VAL A 11 -3.09 -36.51 -27.74
C VAL A 11 -3.81 -35.16 -27.61
N ILE A 12 -5.15 -35.14 -27.53
CA ILE A 12 -5.95 -33.90 -27.37
C ILE A 12 -6.12 -33.55 -25.89
N PHE A 13 -5.74 -34.40 -24.95
CA PHE A 13 -5.85 -34.15 -23.50
C PHE A 13 -4.56 -33.61 -22.86
N MET A 14 -3.52 -33.28 -23.62
CA MET A 14 -2.26 -32.75 -23.08
C MET A 14 -1.96 -31.30 -23.47
N MET A 15 -2.92 -30.57 -23.99
CA MET A 15 -2.83 -29.13 -24.17
C MET A 15 -4.13 -28.44 -23.71
N LEU A 16 -4.47 -28.64 -22.45
CA LEU A 16 -5.22 -27.61 -21.74
C LEU A 16 -4.16 -26.64 -21.21
N PRO A 17 -4.24 -25.32 -21.49
CA PRO A 17 -3.44 -24.37 -20.77
C PRO A 17 -3.74 -24.58 -19.29
N ALA A 18 -2.71 -24.64 -18.47
CA ALA A 18 -2.88 -24.56 -17.03
C ALA A 18 -3.68 -23.26 -16.80
N PHE A 19 -4.93 -23.39 -16.36
CA PHE A 19 -5.66 -22.24 -15.88
C PHE A 19 -4.81 -21.65 -14.77
N SER A 20 -4.49 -20.36 -14.85
CA SER A 20 -3.95 -19.64 -13.72
C SER A 20 -5.00 -19.73 -12.62
N GLU A 21 -4.70 -20.47 -11.56
CA GLU A 21 -5.57 -20.51 -10.40
C GLU A 21 -5.54 -19.13 -9.76
N ASP A 22 -6.70 -18.50 -9.58
CA ASP A 22 -6.82 -17.26 -8.82
C ASP A 22 -6.39 -17.49 -7.36
N TYR A 23 -5.88 -16.47 -6.71
CA TYR A 23 -5.54 -16.56 -5.29
C TYR A 23 -6.48 -15.71 -4.42
N VAL A 24 -6.56 -16.03 -3.14
CA VAL A 24 -7.36 -15.31 -2.14
C VAL A 24 -6.49 -15.00 -0.92
N ASN A 25 -6.52 -13.78 -0.43
CA ASN A 25 -5.89 -13.39 0.82
C ASN A 25 -6.81 -13.66 2.04
N PRO A 26 -6.27 -13.97 3.22
CA PRO A 26 -4.86 -14.29 3.45
C PRO A 26 -4.47 -15.67 2.91
N GLN A 27 -3.25 -15.80 2.38
CA GLN A 27 -2.78 -17.05 1.81
C GLN A 27 -2.16 -17.97 2.86
N THR A 28 -2.36 -19.28 2.67
CA THR A 28 -1.69 -20.32 3.46
C THR A 28 -0.53 -20.89 2.66
N ILE A 29 0.69 -20.73 3.15
CA ILE A 29 1.90 -21.18 2.52
C ILE A 29 2.39 -22.47 3.19
N GLU A 30 2.82 -23.47 2.40
CA GLU A 30 3.38 -24.71 2.93
C GLU A 30 4.55 -24.44 3.88
N GLY A 31 4.56 -25.10 5.04
CA GLY A 31 5.63 -24.95 6.02
C GLY A 31 5.61 -23.65 6.84
N GLN A 32 4.61 -22.79 6.65
CA GLN A 32 4.49 -21.56 7.44
C GLN A 32 4.39 -21.83 8.94
N TYR A 33 3.66 -22.88 9.33
CA TYR A 33 3.53 -23.37 10.69
C TYR A 33 4.32 -24.67 10.86
N ALA A 34 5.65 -24.61 10.77
CA ALA A 34 6.43 -25.76 11.21
C ALA A 34 6.41 -25.77 12.75
N PRO A 35 5.64 -26.66 13.40
CA PRO A 35 5.56 -26.67 14.84
C PRO A 35 6.91 -27.03 15.41
N ILE A 36 7.51 -26.14 16.16
CA ILE A 36 8.54 -26.54 17.11
C ILE A 36 7.78 -27.20 18.27
N PRO A 37 7.99 -28.48 18.55
CA PRO A 37 7.34 -29.10 19.68
C PRO A 37 7.66 -28.33 20.97
N GLY A 38 6.65 -27.69 21.56
CA GLY A 38 6.79 -26.91 22.79
C GLY A 38 7.03 -25.40 22.61
N ALA A 39 7.11 -24.85 21.40
CA ALA A 39 7.09 -23.41 21.19
C ALA A 39 5.63 -22.91 21.14
N SER A 40 5.32 -21.94 22.00
CA SER A 40 4.01 -21.27 22.03
C SER A 40 3.86 -20.19 20.96
N ASP A 41 4.91 -19.88 20.20
CA ASP A 41 5.07 -18.63 19.45
C ASP A 41 5.52 -18.90 18.01
N ASP A 42 4.74 -19.63 17.22
CA ASP A 42 4.99 -19.73 15.78
C ASP A 42 4.53 -18.43 15.08
N TYR A 43 5.46 -17.70 14.50
CA TYR A 43 5.16 -16.43 13.81
C TYR A 43 4.52 -16.59 12.43
N GLY A 44 4.45 -17.81 11.90
CA GLY A 44 3.93 -18.05 10.56
C GLY A 44 4.74 -17.33 9.50
N VAL A 45 4.09 -16.50 8.67
CA VAL A 45 4.73 -15.63 7.69
C VAL A 45 4.52 -14.17 8.11
N GLY A 46 5.24 -13.75 9.15
CA GLY A 46 5.26 -12.36 9.59
C GLY A 46 6.34 -11.54 8.90
N ASP A 47 6.11 -10.23 8.78
CA ASP A 47 7.07 -9.29 8.19
C ASP A 47 7.66 -9.84 6.87
N PRO A 48 6.81 -10.13 5.86
CA PRO A 48 7.23 -10.86 4.67
C PRO A 48 8.10 -9.97 3.78
N PHE A 49 9.39 -10.25 3.75
CA PHE A 49 10.28 -9.61 2.79
C PHE A 49 10.44 -10.48 1.54
N VAL A 50 10.15 -9.90 0.37
CA VAL A 50 10.27 -10.57 -0.93
C VAL A 50 11.34 -9.91 -1.77
N MET A 51 12.39 -10.68 -2.09
CA MET A 51 13.44 -10.31 -3.04
C MET A 51 13.20 -11.02 -4.37
N ARG A 52 13.35 -10.32 -5.49
CA ARG A 52 13.42 -10.92 -6.82
C ARG A 52 14.86 -10.97 -7.32
N PHE A 53 15.32 -12.13 -7.74
CA PHE A 53 16.66 -12.30 -8.29
C PHE A 53 16.68 -13.45 -9.32
N ASN A 54 17.24 -13.20 -10.48
CA ASN A 54 17.40 -14.18 -11.55
C ASN A 54 16.07 -14.92 -11.88
N GLY A 55 14.99 -14.14 -12.09
CA GLY A 55 13.66 -14.65 -12.42
C GLY A 55 12.99 -15.52 -11.35
N THR A 56 13.45 -15.41 -10.09
CA THR A 56 12.92 -16.16 -8.95
C THR A 56 12.68 -15.20 -7.78
N TYR A 57 11.58 -15.40 -7.09
CA TYR A 57 11.25 -14.71 -5.85
C TYR A 57 11.72 -15.53 -4.65
N TYR A 58 12.22 -14.83 -3.65
CA TYR A 58 12.68 -15.37 -2.37
C TYR A 58 11.96 -14.66 -1.25
N LEU A 59 11.22 -15.38 -0.42
CA LEU A 59 10.49 -14.84 0.74
C LEU A 59 11.21 -15.21 2.03
N TYR A 60 11.50 -14.21 2.85
CA TYR A 60 12.14 -14.34 4.15
C TYR A 60 11.23 -13.74 5.23
N PRO A 61 10.53 -14.57 6.03
CA PRO A 61 9.69 -14.07 7.10
C PRO A 61 10.45 -13.92 8.42
N SER A 62 9.91 -13.12 9.33
CA SER A 62 10.31 -13.13 10.74
C SER A 62 10.24 -14.52 11.35
N SER A 63 11.13 -14.80 12.27
CA SER A 63 11.22 -16.10 12.92
C SER A 63 11.27 -15.99 14.45
N CYS A 64 10.52 -16.84 15.13
CA CYS A 64 10.61 -17.06 16.56
C CYS A 64 11.69 -18.08 16.94
N GLU A 65 12.39 -18.61 15.96
CA GLU A 65 13.47 -19.57 16.13
C GLU A 65 14.86 -18.93 16.10
N ASP A 66 15.88 -19.74 16.22
CA ASP A 66 17.27 -19.34 16.00
C ASP A 66 17.70 -19.40 14.51
N ARG A 67 16.74 -19.50 13.58
CA ARG A 67 16.97 -19.65 12.14
C ARG A 67 15.89 -18.95 11.32
N VAL A 68 16.26 -18.44 10.17
CA VAL A 68 15.35 -17.81 9.20
C VAL A 68 14.91 -18.82 8.15
N LYS A 69 13.60 -18.94 7.93
CA LYS A 69 13.02 -19.73 6.83
C LYS A 69 13.24 -19.00 5.49
N VAL A 70 13.27 -19.77 4.40
CA VAL A 70 13.26 -19.23 3.05
C VAL A 70 12.32 -20.03 2.15
N TYR A 71 11.61 -19.30 1.31
CA TYR A 71 10.69 -19.84 0.31
C TYR A 71 11.05 -19.30 -1.06
N THR A 72 10.72 -20.06 -2.12
CA THR A 72 10.87 -19.63 -3.52
C THR A 72 9.55 -19.65 -4.25
N SER A 73 9.38 -18.73 -5.21
CA SER A 73 8.23 -18.68 -6.12
C SER A 73 8.65 -18.13 -7.48
N LYS A 74 7.84 -18.42 -8.52
CA LYS A 74 7.96 -17.79 -9.84
C LYS A 74 6.88 -16.73 -10.09
N ASP A 75 5.82 -16.71 -9.26
CA ASP A 75 4.60 -15.95 -9.50
C ASP A 75 4.08 -15.18 -8.26
N LEU A 76 4.82 -15.17 -7.14
CA LEU A 76 4.46 -14.53 -5.87
C LEU A 76 3.30 -15.19 -5.09
N VAL A 77 2.68 -16.22 -5.65
CA VAL A 77 1.51 -16.92 -5.09
C VAL A 77 1.87 -18.34 -4.70
N ASN A 78 2.49 -19.09 -5.62
CA ASN A 78 2.84 -20.48 -5.42
C ASN A 78 4.23 -20.57 -4.78
N TRP A 79 4.27 -20.64 -3.46
CA TRP A 79 5.51 -20.67 -2.68
C TRP A 79 5.93 -22.10 -2.33
N LYS A 80 7.21 -22.40 -2.54
CA LYS A 80 7.86 -23.64 -2.14
C LYS A 80 8.76 -23.39 -0.95
N TYR A 81 8.60 -24.15 0.13
CA TYR A 81 9.48 -24.11 1.28
C TYR A 81 10.84 -24.76 0.96
N GLU A 82 11.91 -23.99 1.10
CA GLU A 82 13.29 -24.45 0.79
C GLU A 82 14.08 -24.80 2.07
N GLY A 83 13.52 -24.56 3.25
CA GLY A 83 14.18 -24.82 4.53
C GLY A 83 14.65 -23.53 5.22
N TYR A 84 15.78 -23.63 5.93
CA TYR A 84 16.36 -22.50 6.65
C TYR A 84 17.60 -21.98 5.93
N CYS A 85 17.66 -20.63 5.77
CA CYS A 85 18.78 -19.97 5.12
C CYS A 85 19.85 -19.44 6.08
N THR A 86 19.68 -19.62 7.41
CA THR A 86 20.69 -19.32 8.42
C THR A 86 21.03 -20.57 9.24
N LYS A 87 22.21 -20.60 9.88
CA LYS A 87 22.59 -21.66 10.81
C LYS A 87 22.08 -21.35 12.21
N GLY A 88 21.69 -22.39 12.95
CA GLY A 88 21.18 -22.24 14.32
C GLY A 88 22.15 -21.51 15.24
N ARG A 89 21.62 -20.59 16.07
CA ARG A 89 22.27 -19.71 17.04
C ARG A 89 23.11 -18.56 16.49
N ASP A 90 23.34 -18.48 15.19
CA ASP A 90 23.96 -17.29 14.60
C ASP A 90 22.98 -16.09 14.62
N VAL A 91 21.68 -16.38 14.56
CA VAL A 91 20.60 -15.40 14.67
C VAL A 91 19.57 -15.96 15.63
N TYR A 92 19.17 -15.17 16.62
CA TYR A 92 18.19 -15.55 17.64
C TYR A 92 16.97 -14.66 17.56
N PHE A 93 15.78 -15.24 17.33
CA PHE A 93 14.55 -14.50 17.06
C PHE A 93 14.79 -13.40 16.01
N ALA A 94 15.01 -13.83 14.76
CA ALA A 94 15.27 -12.91 13.64
C ALA A 94 13.99 -12.18 13.23
N TYR A 95 13.82 -10.95 13.69
CA TYR A 95 12.70 -10.11 13.27
C TYR A 95 13.04 -9.37 12.00
N ALA A 96 12.04 -9.25 11.11
CA ALA A 96 12.06 -8.53 9.85
C ALA A 96 13.38 -8.72 9.07
N PRO A 97 13.74 -9.95 8.64
CA PRO A 97 14.91 -10.16 7.83
C PRO A 97 14.68 -9.60 6.42
N GLU A 98 15.53 -8.70 5.95
CA GLU A 98 15.56 -8.23 4.57
C GLU A 98 16.85 -8.61 3.87
N VAL A 99 16.78 -8.95 2.57
CA VAL A 99 17.92 -9.40 1.78
C VAL A 99 18.11 -8.53 0.55
N THR A 100 19.36 -8.15 0.28
CA THR A 100 19.74 -7.47 -0.95
C THR A 100 20.92 -8.17 -1.62
N TYR A 101 20.96 -8.15 -2.95
CA TYR A 101 22.12 -8.55 -3.72
C TYR A 101 22.98 -7.32 -4.00
N TRP A 102 24.25 -7.37 -3.61
CA TRP A 102 25.17 -6.25 -3.80
C TRP A 102 26.60 -6.74 -4.04
N ARG A 103 27.19 -6.33 -5.15
CA ARG A 103 28.57 -6.68 -5.55
C ARG A 103 28.88 -8.17 -5.48
N GLY A 104 28.00 -8.99 -6.09
CA GLY A 104 28.18 -10.43 -6.21
C GLY A 104 27.81 -11.27 -4.99
N HIS A 105 27.27 -10.66 -3.92
CA HIS A 105 26.88 -11.35 -2.71
C HIS A 105 25.50 -10.96 -2.23
N PHE A 106 24.89 -11.81 -1.44
CA PHE A 106 23.63 -11.52 -0.74
C PHE A 106 23.92 -11.08 0.69
N TYR A 107 23.28 -10.00 1.09
CA TYR A 107 23.37 -9.47 2.45
C TYR A 107 21.99 -9.47 3.08
N MET A 108 21.89 -9.99 4.29
CA MET A 108 20.67 -9.98 5.10
C MET A 108 20.86 -9.04 6.29
N ILE A 109 19.90 -8.14 6.52
CA ILE A 109 19.79 -7.39 7.76
C ILE A 109 18.62 -7.96 8.57
N THR A 110 18.76 -8.09 9.87
CA THR A 110 17.69 -8.56 10.75
C THR A 110 17.90 -8.05 12.17
N SER A 111 16.83 -8.00 12.95
CA SER A 111 16.79 -7.50 14.34
C SER A 111 16.62 -8.65 15.32
N PRO A 112 17.69 -9.10 15.99
CA PRO A 112 17.61 -10.21 16.92
C PRO A 112 16.76 -9.83 18.15
N ASN A 113 15.66 -10.56 18.36
CA ASN A 113 14.72 -10.33 19.45
C ASN A 113 14.23 -8.85 19.52
N GLY A 114 14.07 -8.21 18.35
CA GLY A 114 13.61 -6.82 18.25
C GLY A 114 14.60 -5.75 18.76
N GLY A 115 15.88 -6.10 18.96
CA GLY A 115 16.87 -5.20 19.56
C GLY A 115 18.14 -5.01 18.75
N GLY A 116 18.23 -3.92 17.99
CA GLY A 116 19.37 -3.60 17.13
C GLY A 116 19.42 -4.43 15.86
N HIS A 117 20.57 -4.47 15.17
CA HIS A 117 20.71 -5.12 13.88
C HIS A 117 22.02 -5.89 13.76
N TYR A 118 21.94 -7.04 13.04
CA TYR A 118 23.09 -7.70 12.44
C TYR A 118 23.01 -7.61 10.92
N ILE A 119 24.19 -7.65 10.26
CA ILE A 119 24.25 -7.95 8.84
C ILE A 119 24.95 -9.30 8.68
N LEU A 120 24.32 -10.16 7.89
CA LEU A 120 24.81 -11.47 7.49
C LEU A 120 25.11 -11.47 6.01
N LYS A 121 25.98 -12.38 5.55
CA LYS A 121 26.40 -12.50 4.13
C LYS A 121 26.29 -13.94 3.68
N SER A 122 25.93 -14.13 2.40
CA SER A 122 25.92 -15.42 1.70
C SER A 122 26.28 -15.25 0.24
N ASP A 123 26.75 -16.32 -0.39
CA ASP A 123 26.94 -16.40 -1.85
C ASP A 123 25.71 -16.95 -2.57
N SER A 124 24.66 -17.32 -1.82
CA SER A 124 23.41 -17.86 -2.34
C SER A 124 22.22 -17.20 -1.65
N PRO A 125 21.11 -16.90 -2.37
CA PRO A 125 19.88 -16.40 -1.74
C PRO A 125 19.23 -17.43 -0.83
N LEU A 126 19.54 -18.71 -0.99
CA LEU A 126 19.09 -19.79 -0.10
C LEU A 126 20.00 -19.95 1.13
N GLY A 127 21.05 -19.13 1.25
CA GLY A 127 22.01 -19.23 2.34
C GLY A 127 23.07 -20.33 2.14
N PRO A 128 23.82 -20.73 3.20
CA PRO A 128 23.68 -20.19 4.54
C PRO A 128 24.17 -18.73 4.66
N PHE A 129 23.38 -17.88 5.28
CA PHE A 129 23.82 -16.54 5.69
C PHE A 129 24.60 -16.63 7.00
N GLU A 130 25.77 -16.00 7.04
CA GLU A 130 26.64 -15.98 8.23
C GLU A 130 26.86 -14.52 8.68
N PRO A 131 26.79 -14.23 10.00
CA PRO A 131 26.96 -12.87 10.52
C PRO A 131 28.34 -12.31 10.18
N ILE A 132 28.38 -11.12 9.59
CA ILE A 132 29.62 -10.38 9.30
C ILE A 132 29.78 -9.16 10.21
N THR A 133 28.74 -8.75 10.90
CA THR A 133 28.80 -7.67 11.90
C THR A 133 28.39 -8.19 13.29
N LYS A 134 28.76 -7.45 14.32
CA LYS A 134 28.10 -7.54 15.62
C LYS A 134 26.85 -6.70 15.61
N ASN A 135 25.99 -6.86 16.63
CA ASN A 135 24.85 -5.97 16.82
C ASN A 135 25.32 -4.52 16.93
N PHE A 136 24.89 -3.68 15.98
CA PHE A 136 25.27 -2.27 15.92
C PHE A 136 24.18 -1.31 16.39
N GLY A 137 23.09 -1.83 16.97
CA GLY A 137 22.00 -1.02 17.52
C GLY A 137 21.01 -0.57 16.45
N HIS A 138 20.41 0.60 16.64
CA HIS A 138 19.42 1.27 15.79
C HIS A 138 18.02 0.66 15.82
N SER A 139 17.49 0.31 16.99
CA SER A 139 16.11 -0.15 17.15
C SER A 139 15.81 -1.46 16.40
N ILE A 140 14.86 -1.48 15.47
CA ILE A 140 14.30 -2.64 14.80
C ILE A 140 14.13 -2.37 13.30
N ASP A 141 13.91 -3.40 12.49
CA ASP A 141 13.42 -3.33 11.10
C ASP A 141 14.33 -2.50 10.17
N GLY A 142 15.57 -2.95 10.01
CA GLY A 142 16.46 -2.35 9.03
C GLY A 142 16.12 -2.79 7.61
N SER A 143 16.09 -1.84 6.68
CA SER A 143 15.84 -2.07 5.26
C SER A 143 17.00 -1.56 4.40
N PHE A 144 17.36 -2.29 3.34
CA PHE A 144 18.44 -1.88 2.44
C PHE A 144 17.93 -1.06 1.26
N PHE A 145 18.78 -0.14 0.78
CA PHE A 145 18.57 0.51 -0.52
C PHE A 145 19.91 0.76 -1.21
N LYS A 146 20.01 0.39 -2.51
CA LYS A 146 21.16 0.63 -3.39
C LYS A 146 21.01 1.96 -4.12
N LEU A 147 22.08 2.74 -4.19
CA LEU A 147 22.13 4.00 -4.94
C LEU A 147 22.76 3.80 -6.31
N ASP A 148 22.46 4.71 -7.24
CA ASP A 148 22.95 4.65 -8.62
C ASP A 148 24.50 4.79 -8.71
N ASP A 149 25.14 5.29 -7.67
CA ASP A 149 26.60 5.38 -7.56
C ASP A 149 27.28 4.13 -6.95
N GLY A 150 26.50 3.07 -6.71
CA GLY A 150 26.99 1.79 -6.18
C GLY A 150 27.08 1.72 -4.65
N ARG A 151 26.84 2.82 -3.94
CA ARG A 151 26.76 2.80 -2.48
C ARG A 151 25.48 2.13 -2.01
N ILE A 152 25.50 1.65 -0.78
CA ILE A 152 24.36 1.05 -0.11
C ILE A 152 24.03 1.85 1.16
N MET A 153 22.75 1.95 1.48
CA MET A 153 22.27 2.55 2.72
C MET A 153 21.27 1.66 3.41
N ILE A 154 21.06 1.91 4.70
CA ILE A 154 19.95 1.33 5.47
C ILE A 154 18.96 2.41 5.84
N LEU A 155 17.68 2.00 5.89
CA LEU A 155 16.60 2.72 6.55
C LEU A 155 16.25 1.99 7.84
N TYR A 156 15.84 2.73 8.86
CA TYR A 156 15.48 2.18 10.17
C TYR A 156 14.65 3.19 10.95
N PRO A 157 13.76 2.75 11.87
CA PRO A 157 13.06 3.66 12.77
C PRO A 157 13.98 4.16 13.89
N ASP A 158 13.90 5.44 14.19
CA ASP A 158 14.54 6.05 15.35
C ASP A 158 13.67 7.19 15.89
N ASN A 159 13.25 7.07 17.17
CA ASN A 159 12.28 7.97 17.79
C ASN A 159 11.00 8.13 16.96
N TRP A 160 10.46 7.01 16.49
CA TRP A 160 9.22 6.92 15.70
C TRP A 160 9.26 7.64 14.34
N ILE A 161 10.44 7.92 13.82
CA ILE A 161 10.66 8.52 12.49
C ILE A 161 11.62 7.63 11.71
N ILE A 162 11.29 7.35 10.46
CA ILE A 162 12.20 6.61 9.58
C ILE A 162 13.39 7.49 9.22
N LYS A 163 14.58 6.96 9.44
CA LYS A 163 15.87 7.58 9.11
C LYS A 163 16.69 6.69 8.18
N SER A 164 17.70 7.25 7.54
CA SER A 164 18.65 6.51 6.71
C SER A 164 20.09 6.83 7.05
N LYS A 165 20.97 5.84 6.87
CA LYS A 165 22.43 5.96 6.96
C LYS A 165 23.08 5.19 5.83
N PHE A 166 24.18 5.71 5.29
CA PHE A 166 25.06 4.91 4.44
C PHE A 166 25.74 3.83 5.26
N LEU A 167 26.05 2.72 4.61
CA LEU A 167 26.94 1.69 5.14
C LEU A 167 28.35 1.92 4.62
N ASP A 168 29.33 1.75 5.48
CA ASP A 168 30.74 1.66 5.07
C ASP A 168 30.95 0.37 4.27
N GLU A 169 31.46 0.49 3.08
CA GLU A 169 31.54 -0.60 2.10
C GLU A 169 32.44 -1.77 2.54
N ASN A 170 33.40 -1.52 3.43
CA ASN A 170 34.35 -2.53 3.90
C ASN A 170 33.85 -3.25 5.16
N THR A 171 33.13 -2.56 6.03
CA THR A 171 32.71 -3.08 7.32
C THR A 171 31.23 -3.42 7.40
N MET A 172 30.43 -2.92 6.44
CA MET A 172 28.98 -2.98 6.43
C MET A 172 28.34 -2.37 7.70
N LEU A 173 29.06 -1.48 8.39
CA LEU A 173 28.55 -0.77 9.55
C LEU A 173 27.98 0.60 9.14
N PRO A 174 26.91 1.08 9.81
CA PRO A 174 26.34 2.38 9.50
C PRO A 174 27.31 3.52 9.79
N GLU A 175 27.39 4.47 8.87
CA GLU A 175 28.12 5.73 9.07
C GLU A 175 27.45 6.58 10.18
N ASN A 176 28.16 7.58 10.69
CA ASN A 176 27.67 8.40 11.80
C ASN A 176 26.51 9.31 11.41
N LEU A 177 26.46 9.80 10.15
CA LEU A 177 25.52 10.82 9.72
C LEU A 177 24.18 10.21 9.26
N ALA A 178 23.15 10.36 10.08
CA ALA A 178 21.80 10.00 9.73
C ALA A 178 21.08 11.11 8.94
N SER A 179 20.17 10.73 8.04
CA SER A 179 19.23 11.63 7.37
C SER A 179 17.79 11.24 7.75
N SER A 180 17.00 12.21 8.21
CA SER A 180 15.59 11.99 8.50
C SER A 180 14.76 12.02 7.22
N THR A 181 13.83 11.09 7.08
CA THR A 181 12.81 11.12 6.02
C THR A 181 11.60 11.97 6.40
N GLY A 182 11.35 12.18 7.70
CA GLY A 182 10.14 12.81 8.23
C GLY A 182 8.92 11.89 8.28
N ALA A 183 9.00 10.69 7.66
CA ALA A 183 7.91 9.72 7.65
C ALA A 183 7.67 9.14 9.04
N THR A 184 6.41 9.18 9.49
CA THR A 184 6.01 8.75 10.82
C THR A 184 4.53 8.40 10.88
N LEU A 185 4.18 7.38 11.64
CA LEU A 185 2.83 7.13 12.17
C LEU A 185 2.82 7.29 13.70
N ARG A 186 3.78 8.03 14.23
CA ARG A 186 4.06 8.20 15.66
C ARG A 186 4.47 6.89 16.32
N HIS A 187 3.79 6.48 17.40
CA HIS A 187 4.15 5.28 18.16
C HIS A 187 4.23 4.05 17.25
N TRP A 188 5.25 3.25 17.45
CA TRP A 188 5.51 2.02 16.70
C TRP A 188 5.73 2.22 15.20
N THR A 189 6.18 3.41 14.76
CA THR A 189 6.62 3.57 13.38
C THR A 189 7.81 2.68 13.11
N GLU A 190 7.65 1.72 12.18
CA GLU A 190 8.60 0.66 11.87
C GLU A 190 8.46 0.16 10.42
N GLY A 191 9.11 -0.97 10.06
CA GLY A 191 8.95 -1.65 8.77
C GLY A 191 9.16 -0.78 7.53
N PRO A 192 10.25 -0.01 7.41
CA PRO A 192 10.47 0.80 6.23
C PRO A 192 10.80 -0.05 5.01
N GLY A 193 10.19 0.23 3.86
CA GLY A 193 10.53 -0.35 2.56
C GLY A 193 10.65 0.75 1.51
N LEU A 194 11.85 0.93 0.91
CA LEU A 194 12.09 1.97 -0.08
C LEU A 194 12.24 1.36 -1.48
N PHE A 195 11.48 1.86 -2.44
CA PHE A 195 11.62 1.48 -3.84
C PHE A 195 11.54 2.70 -4.76
N ARG A 196 11.93 2.51 -6.01
CA ARG A 196 11.90 3.56 -7.04
C ARG A 196 11.03 3.13 -8.22
N ARG A 197 10.25 4.10 -8.77
CA ARG A 197 9.60 3.98 -10.06
C ARG A 197 9.85 5.27 -10.85
N GLY A 198 10.50 5.16 -12.01
CA GLY A 198 10.95 6.34 -12.76
C GLY A 198 11.84 7.25 -11.90
N ASP A 199 11.43 8.52 -11.73
CA ASP A 199 12.13 9.51 -10.90
C ASP A 199 11.59 9.63 -9.48
N TRP A 200 10.57 8.87 -9.13
CA TRP A 200 9.96 8.89 -7.83
C TRP A 200 10.50 7.78 -6.92
N TYR A 201 10.68 8.12 -5.66
CA TYR A 201 11.02 7.23 -4.57
C TYR A 201 9.83 7.14 -3.62
N TYR A 202 9.44 5.93 -3.30
CA TYR A 202 8.31 5.63 -2.41
C TYR A 202 8.83 4.87 -1.20
N LEU A 203 8.51 5.39 -0.04
CA LEU A 203 8.84 4.80 1.25
C LEU A 203 7.53 4.30 1.87
N THR A 204 7.34 2.98 1.92
CA THR A 204 6.30 2.38 2.75
C THR A 204 6.82 2.18 4.16
N PHE A 205 5.95 2.27 5.15
CA PHE A 205 6.29 2.06 6.54
C PHE A 205 5.03 1.72 7.33
N THR A 206 5.20 1.15 8.51
CA THR A 206 4.12 0.63 9.33
C THR A 206 4.04 1.42 10.63
N GLY A 207 2.88 1.45 11.25
CA GLY A 207 2.67 2.09 12.54
C GLY A 207 1.55 1.47 13.33
N ASN A 208 1.44 1.87 14.58
CA ASN A 208 0.73 1.24 15.66
C ASN A 208 1.36 -0.09 16.13
N HIS A 209 0.78 -0.69 17.16
CA HIS A 209 1.28 -1.93 17.71
C HIS A 209 0.87 -3.12 16.84
N VAL A 210 1.77 -4.06 16.60
CA VAL A 210 1.53 -5.25 15.74
C VAL A 210 0.28 -6.05 16.11
N CYS A 211 -0.10 -6.09 17.38
CA CYS A 211 -1.33 -6.75 17.86
C CYS A 211 -2.53 -5.78 17.95
N SER A 212 -2.48 -4.64 17.30
CA SER A 212 -3.58 -3.68 17.22
C SER A 212 -4.39 -3.87 15.95
N THR A 213 -5.71 -3.68 16.01
CA THR A 213 -6.54 -3.56 14.80
C THR A 213 -6.17 -2.35 13.96
N GLY A 214 -5.57 -1.32 14.55
CA GLY A 214 -5.06 -0.15 13.87
C GLY A 214 -3.61 -0.26 13.36
N TYR A 215 -3.01 -1.46 13.37
CA TYR A 215 -1.73 -1.69 12.71
C TYR A 215 -1.92 -1.52 11.21
N GLN A 216 -1.11 -0.66 10.59
CA GLN A 216 -1.36 -0.17 9.23
C GLN A 216 -0.07 0.06 8.47
N VAL A 217 -0.17 0.01 7.14
CA VAL A 217 0.89 0.44 6.23
C VAL A 217 0.54 1.80 5.65
N ALA A 218 1.47 2.74 5.72
CA ALA A 218 1.39 4.04 5.07
C ALA A 218 2.56 4.27 4.12
N PHE A 219 2.50 5.34 3.35
CA PHE A 219 3.60 5.73 2.49
C PHE A 219 3.96 7.22 2.60
N ALA A 220 5.18 7.52 2.18
CA ALA A 220 5.63 8.85 1.85
C ALA A 220 6.42 8.80 0.54
N SER A 221 6.43 9.88 -0.22
CA SER A 221 7.07 9.90 -1.53
C SER A 221 8.00 11.10 -1.71
N ARG A 222 8.95 10.93 -2.65
CA ARG A 222 9.93 11.98 -2.96
C ARG A 222 10.40 11.87 -4.41
N LYS A 223 10.59 12.99 -5.08
CA LYS A 223 11.28 13.06 -6.37
C LYS A 223 12.73 13.51 -6.20
N GLY A 224 13.62 13.00 -7.03
CA GLY A 224 14.99 13.50 -7.15
C GLY A 224 16.02 12.92 -6.19
N GLY A 225 15.74 11.79 -5.55
CA GLY A 225 16.73 11.04 -4.79
C GLY A 225 16.17 10.29 -3.57
N PRO A 226 16.87 9.24 -3.10
CA PRO A 226 16.37 8.36 -2.06
C PRO A 226 16.58 8.90 -0.63
N ARG A 227 17.24 10.02 -0.43
CA ARG A 227 17.69 10.52 0.88
C ARG A 227 17.21 11.94 1.17
N GLY A 228 16.72 12.20 2.37
CA GLY A 228 16.16 13.48 2.83
C GLY A 228 14.66 13.38 3.12
N SER A 229 14.00 14.52 3.25
CA SER A 229 12.56 14.55 3.60
C SER A 229 11.68 14.02 2.48
N PHE A 230 10.75 13.15 2.84
CA PHE A 230 9.68 12.63 2.01
C PHE A 230 8.39 13.37 2.33
N ALA A 231 7.54 13.56 1.35
CA ALA A 231 6.21 14.10 1.55
C ALA A 231 5.26 12.98 1.99
N GLN A 232 4.80 13.04 3.24
CA GLN A 232 3.74 12.17 3.74
C GLN A 232 2.43 12.95 3.64
N ARG A 233 1.53 12.47 2.80
CA ARG A 233 0.23 13.09 2.55
C ARG A 233 -0.79 12.71 3.62
N GLU A 234 -1.92 13.40 3.61
CA GLU A 234 -3.04 13.05 4.51
C GLU A 234 -3.74 11.75 4.13
N ASP A 235 -3.71 11.36 2.86
CA ASP A 235 -4.24 10.12 2.30
C ASP A 235 -3.15 9.05 2.12
N SER A 236 -2.16 9.02 2.99
CA SER A 236 -1.00 8.14 2.88
C SER A 236 -1.22 6.72 3.40
N THR A 237 -2.36 6.39 3.96
CA THR A 237 -2.66 5.02 4.38
C THR A 237 -2.91 4.13 3.17
N LEU A 238 -2.17 3.04 3.07
CA LEU A 238 -2.30 2.03 2.01
C LEU A 238 -3.15 0.85 2.47
N LEU A 239 -2.84 0.32 3.64
CA LEU A 239 -3.46 -0.88 4.18
C LEU A 239 -3.79 -0.63 5.64
N ILE A 240 -5.04 -0.80 5.98
CA ILE A 240 -5.54 -0.81 7.35
C ILE A 240 -6.65 -1.85 7.45
N ASN A 241 -6.90 -2.35 8.65
CA ASN A 241 -8.04 -3.24 8.86
C ASN A 241 -9.34 -2.50 8.54
N SER A 242 -10.14 -3.09 7.67
CA SER A 242 -11.52 -2.64 7.49
C SER A 242 -12.37 -3.23 8.62
N VAL A 243 -13.16 -2.40 9.26
CA VAL A 243 -14.05 -2.82 10.38
C VAL A 243 -15.19 -3.71 9.90
N PHE A 244 -15.43 -3.76 8.60
CA PHE A 244 -16.41 -4.66 7.99
C PHE A 244 -15.83 -6.04 7.78
N GLY A 245 -15.91 -6.84 8.78
CA GLY A 245 -15.51 -8.22 8.77
C GLY A 245 -14.28 -8.48 9.61
N ASP A 246 -14.32 -9.51 10.38
CA ASP A 246 -13.23 -10.07 11.15
C ASP A 246 -12.13 -10.72 10.27
N GLU A 247 -12.12 -10.45 8.97
CA GLU A 247 -11.31 -11.16 7.97
C GLU A 247 -9.84 -10.83 8.05
N PHE A 248 -9.52 -9.55 8.29
CA PHE A 248 -8.15 -9.10 8.47
C PHE A 248 -7.96 -8.53 9.87
N LYS A 249 -6.81 -8.79 10.47
CA LYS A 249 -6.42 -8.25 11.78
C LYS A 249 -4.97 -7.83 11.73
N GLY A 250 -4.65 -6.62 12.18
CA GLY A 250 -3.28 -6.16 12.29
C GLY A 250 -2.49 -6.25 10.99
N LEU A 251 -2.92 -5.53 9.95
CA LEU A 251 -2.25 -5.48 8.66
C LEU A 251 -0.97 -4.67 8.76
N GLY A 252 0.15 -5.22 8.36
CA GLY A 252 1.36 -4.43 8.44
C GLY A 252 2.61 -5.08 7.89
N HIS A 253 3.69 -4.38 8.07
CA HIS A 253 5.06 -4.68 7.72
C HIS A 253 5.17 -5.26 6.31
N SER A 254 5.28 -4.37 5.32
CA SER A 254 5.22 -4.74 3.90
C SER A 254 6.58 -4.70 3.22
N SER A 255 6.71 -5.50 2.18
CA SER A 255 7.72 -5.34 1.15
C SER A 255 7.09 -5.09 -0.22
N ASN A 256 7.79 -4.34 -1.07
CA ASN A 256 7.31 -3.95 -2.39
C ASN A 256 8.17 -4.60 -3.45
N VAL A 257 7.57 -5.27 -4.41
CA VAL A 257 8.27 -6.07 -5.40
C VAL A 257 7.68 -5.92 -6.80
N VAL A 258 8.54 -5.97 -7.81
CA VAL A 258 8.13 -6.04 -9.23
C VAL A 258 7.58 -7.42 -9.52
N GLY A 259 6.44 -7.49 -10.19
CA GLY A 259 5.79 -8.73 -10.63
C GLY A 259 6.58 -9.50 -11.69
N PRO A 260 6.14 -10.73 -12.02
CA PRO A 260 6.81 -11.56 -13.02
C PRO A 260 6.82 -10.92 -14.40
N ASP A 261 5.80 -10.16 -14.76
CA ASP A 261 5.71 -9.37 -16.00
C ASP A 261 6.74 -8.24 -16.13
N LEU A 262 7.67 -8.12 -15.19
CA LEU A 262 8.74 -7.13 -15.12
C LEU A 262 8.26 -5.68 -14.92
N ASP A 263 6.98 -5.42 -14.79
CA ASP A 263 6.45 -4.07 -14.72
C ASP A 263 5.48 -3.83 -13.58
N SER A 264 4.51 -4.69 -13.41
CA SER A 264 3.51 -4.59 -12.36
C SER A 264 4.16 -4.59 -10.97
N MET A 265 3.68 -3.72 -10.08
CA MET A 265 4.15 -3.69 -8.70
C MET A 265 3.17 -4.42 -7.78
N TYR A 266 3.72 -5.08 -6.79
CA TYR A 266 2.96 -5.77 -5.75
C TYR A 266 3.45 -5.36 -4.37
N ILE A 267 2.52 -5.38 -3.40
CA ILE A 267 2.80 -5.22 -1.99
C ILE A 267 2.52 -6.55 -1.29
N ALA A 268 3.56 -7.12 -0.69
CA ALA A 268 3.45 -8.28 0.18
C ALA A 268 3.41 -7.78 1.63
N TYR A 269 2.49 -8.27 2.44
CA TYR A 269 2.29 -7.82 3.81
C TYR A 269 1.71 -8.94 4.67
N HIS A 270 1.69 -8.78 5.98
CA HIS A 270 1.07 -9.77 6.84
C HIS A 270 -0.28 -9.33 7.39
N SER A 271 -1.10 -10.31 7.75
CA SER A 271 -2.24 -10.16 8.65
C SER A 271 -2.10 -11.11 9.84
N LEU A 272 -2.61 -10.73 11.01
CA LEU A 272 -2.62 -11.59 12.21
C LEU A 272 -3.66 -12.69 12.07
N VAL A 273 -3.33 -13.90 12.53
CA VAL A 273 -4.30 -14.98 12.71
C VAL A 273 -5.30 -14.62 13.81
N SER A 274 -4.81 -14.01 14.87
CA SER A 274 -5.64 -13.47 15.95
C SER A 274 -4.90 -12.35 16.69
N LEU A 275 -5.64 -11.44 17.32
CA LEU A 275 -5.05 -10.37 18.16
C LEU A 275 -4.37 -10.90 19.44
N ALA A 276 -4.57 -12.17 19.78
CA ALA A 276 -4.01 -12.77 20.99
C ALA A 276 -2.61 -13.39 20.80
N GLY A 277 -2.15 -13.52 19.55
CA GLY A 277 -0.90 -14.22 19.26
C GLY A 277 -0.13 -13.61 18.11
N PRO A 278 1.19 -13.86 18.02
CA PRO A 278 2.05 -13.27 16.99
C PRO A 278 1.97 -13.97 15.62
N ALA A 279 1.19 -15.06 15.49
CA ALA A 279 1.09 -15.83 14.26
C ALA A 279 0.43 -15.00 13.14
N ARG A 280 1.08 -15.00 11.97
CA ARG A 280 0.72 -14.13 10.84
C ARG A 280 0.64 -14.91 9.55
N LEU A 281 -0.18 -14.42 8.62
CA LEU A 281 -0.42 -14.97 7.31
C LEU A 281 0.11 -14.02 6.22
N TYR A 282 0.52 -14.59 5.11
CA TYR A 282 0.97 -13.86 3.92
C TYR A 282 -0.22 -13.31 3.14
N ASN A 283 -0.08 -12.07 2.70
CA ASN A 283 -1.02 -11.42 1.79
C ASN A 283 -0.26 -10.76 0.65
N LEU A 284 -0.89 -10.67 -0.51
CA LEU A 284 -0.36 -10.06 -1.71
C LEU A 284 -1.43 -9.24 -2.39
N ASP A 285 -1.15 -7.98 -2.71
CA ASP A 285 -2.04 -7.13 -3.49
C ASP A 285 -1.26 -6.31 -4.53
N ARG A 286 -1.99 -5.78 -5.52
CA ARG A 286 -1.41 -4.88 -6.53
C ARG A 286 -1.10 -3.53 -5.91
N LEU A 287 0.01 -2.96 -6.37
CA LEU A 287 0.49 -1.65 -5.99
C LEU A 287 0.64 -0.77 -7.24
N PHE A 288 0.06 0.42 -7.23
CA PHE A 288 0.06 1.34 -8.35
C PHE A 288 0.73 2.65 -7.97
N THR A 289 1.48 3.22 -8.90
CA THR A 289 2.17 4.50 -8.73
C THR A 289 1.60 5.55 -9.67
N ASN A 290 1.40 6.78 -9.18
CA ASN A 290 1.01 7.93 -10.01
C ASN A 290 1.67 9.20 -9.48
N GLY A 291 2.79 9.60 -10.08
CA GLY A 291 3.55 10.73 -9.58
C GLY A 291 3.97 10.52 -8.13
N GLY A 292 3.56 11.41 -7.23
CA GLY A 292 3.83 11.27 -5.79
C GLY A 292 2.88 10.36 -5.02
N LEU A 293 1.95 9.70 -5.69
CA LEU A 293 0.91 8.88 -5.08
C LEU A 293 1.20 7.39 -5.21
N LEU A 294 0.75 6.64 -4.23
CA LEU A 294 0.82 5.19 -4.17
C LEU A 294 -0.55 4.65 -3.77
N TYR A 295 -1.01 3.60 -4.45
CA TYR A 295 -2.31 2.98 -4.24
C TYR A 295 -2.20 1.47 -4.25
N THR A 296 -3.15 0.79 -3.62
CA THR A 296 -3.25 -0.66 -3.61
C THR A 296 -4.68 -1.11 -3.86
N THR A 297 -4.84 -2.30 -4.43
CA THR A 297 -6.15 -2.98 -4.48
C THR A 297 -6.52 -3.61 -3.14
N GLY A 298 -5.60 -3.67 -2.19
CA GLY A 298 -5.78 -4.30 -0.90
C GLY A 298 -6.35 -3.40 0.21
N PRO A 299 -6.67 -4.04 1.37
CA PRO A 299 -6.61 -5.48 1.56
C PRO A 299 -7.71 -6.21 0.78
N SER A 300 -7.36 -7.23 0.01
CA SER A 300 -8.33 -8.01 -0.77
C SER A 300 -8.57 -9.38 -0.14
N ASN A 301 -9.81 -9.86 -0.13
CA ASN A 301 -10.22 -11.19 0.35
C ASN A 301 -11.11 -11.94 -0.64
N THR A 302 -11.09 -11.55 -1.91
CA THR A 302 -11.76 -12.27 -3.02
C THR A 302 -10.71 -12.84 -3.96
N GLU A 303 -11.19 -13.66 -4.89
CA GLU A 303 -10.37 -14.20 -5.96
C GLU A 303 -9.69 -13.09 -6.74
N MET A 304 -8.37 -13.16 -6.80
CA MET A 304 -7.49 -12.23 -7.52
C MET A 304 -6.65 -13.04 -8.51
N PRO A 305 -6.43 -12.53 -9.73
CA PRO A 305 -5.64 -13.26 -10.71
C PRO A 305 -4.18 -13.41 -10.26
N VAL A 306 -3.61 -14.57 -10.50
CA VAL A 306 -2.17 -14.80 -10.31
C VAL A 306 -1.39 -13.78 -11.14
N PRO A 307 -0.30 -13.18 -10.60
CA PRO A 307 0.51 -12.22 -11.32
C PRO A 307 0.93 -12.70 -12.71
N LYS A 308 0.74 -11.85 -13.71
CA LYS A 308 1.01 -12.16 -15.11
C LYS A 308 2.50 -12.45 -15.33
N MET A 309 2.80 -13.51 -16.08
CA MET A 309 4.16 -13.82 -16.54
C MET A 309 4.60 -12.87 -17.65
N PRO A 310 5.91 -12.72 -17.93
CA PRO A 310 6.38 -11.96 -19.08
C PRO A 310 5.81 -12.50 -20.39
N ASP A 311 5.74 -11.65 -21.43
CA ASP A 311 5.28 -12.10 -22.75
C ASP A 311 6.21 -13.16 -23.35
N VAL A 312 7.52 -13.04 -23.06
CA VAL A 312 8.52 -14.07 -23.35
C VAL A 312 9.53 -14.16 -22.21
N TYR A 313 9.91 -15.36 -21.86
CA TYR A 313 10.98 -15.58 -20.87
C TYR A 313 11.72 -16.90 -21.12
N GLY A 314 12.96 -16.93 -20.67
CA GLY A 314 13.81 -18.12 -20.71
C GLY A 314 14.58 -18.24 -19.40
N ASP A 315 14.59 -19.46 -18.86
CA ASP A 315 15.39 -19.84 -17.68
C ASP A 315 16.35 -20.96 -18.12
N ALA A 316 17.64 -20.76 -17.95
CA ALA A 316 18.65 -21.73 -18.34
C ALA A 316 18.47 -23.14 -17.72
N LYS A 317 17.79 -23.21 -16.56
CA LYS A 317 17.43 -24.49 -15.92
C LYS A 317 16.22 -25.14 -16.56
N ALA A 318 15.38 -24.39 -17.24
CA ALA A 318 14.17 -24.84 -17.92
C ALA A 318 14.32 -24.87 -19.46
N GLU A 319 15.54 -24.85 -19.98
CA GLU A 319 15.86 -24.93 -21.42
C GLU A 319 15.44 -23.68 -22.22
N LEU A 320 15.48 -22.48 -21.64
CA LEU A 320 15.22 -21.18 -22.32
C LEU A 320 13.92 -21.18 -23.14
N ASN A 321 12.79 -21.47 -22.53
CA ASN A 321 11.51 -21.85 -23.13
C ASN A 321 11.06 -21.06 -24.36
N ASP A 322 11.13 -19.69 -24.32
CA ASP A 322 10.64 -18.84 -25.41
C ASP A 322 11.77 -18.31 -26.32
N PHE A 323 13.02 -18.53 -25.93
CA PHE A 323 14.18 -18.09 -26.70
C PHE A 323 14.71 -19.23 -27.61
N ASN A 324 14.80 -18.93 -28.91
CA ASN A 324 15.38 -19.85 -29.89
C ASN A 324 16.90 -19.70 -29.90
N GLU A 325 17.61 -20.79 -29.68
CA GLU A 325 19.07 -20.85 -29.81
C GLU A 325 19.49 -20.91 -31.30
N THR A 326 20.42 -20.04 -31.66
CA THR A 326 21.08 -19.98 -32.98
C THR A 326 22.59 -20.03 -32.80
N ASP A 327 23.32 -20.06 -33.91
CA ASP A 327 24.80 -19.95 -33.88
C ASP A 327 25.25 -18.59 -33.31
N GLU A 328 24.44 -17.54 -33.48
CA GLU A 328 24.77 -16.16 -33.06
C GLU A 328 24.33 -15.86 -31.59
N GLY A 329 23.27 -16.50 -31.11
CA GLY A 329 22.72 -16.18 -29.79
C GLY A 329 21.38 -16.84 -29.51
N TYR A 330 20.69 -16.26 -28.53
CA TYR A 330 19.35 -16.65 -28.03
C TYR A 330 18.40 -15.52 -28.33
N PHE A 331 17.35 -15.74 -29.12
CA PHE A 331 16.44 -14.70 -29.58
C PHE A 331 14.98 -15.10 -29.41
N ALA A 332 14.16 -14.14 -29.03
CA ALA A 332 12.71 -14.27 -28.94
C ALA A 332 12.00 -13.11 -29.65
N ARG A 333 10.71 -13.29 -29.92
CA ARG A 333 9.88 -12.23 -30.54
C ARG A 333 8.68 -11.93 -29.66
N ILE A 334 8.37 -10.63 -29.55
CA ILE A 334 7.13 -10.12 -28.97
C ILE A 334 6.35 -9.35 -30.04
N GLU A 335 5.12 -8.95 -29.72
CA GLU A 335 4.39 -8.02 -30.55
C GLU A 335 5.16 -6.68 -30.63
N LYS A 336 5.23 -6.09 -31.82
CA LYS A 336 6.01 -4.87 -32.04
C LYS A 336 5.43 -3.71 -31.23
N THR A 337 6.24 -3.16 -30.35
CA THR A 337 5.85 -2.05 -29.44
C THR A 337 7.00 -1.08 -29.23
N ASN A 338 6.66 0.17 -28.86
CA ASN A 338 7.61 1.19 -28.39
C ASN A 338 7.55 1.42 -26.87
N THR A 339 6.77 0.58 -26.16
CA THR A 339 6.69 0.56 -24.69
C THR A 339 6.99 -0.85 -24.23
N PHE A 340 8.07 -1.06 -23.48
CA PHE A 340 8.50 -2.39 -23.08
C PHE A 340 9.41 -2.37 -21.85
N THR A 341 9.43 -3.49 -21.16
CA THR A 341 10.41 -3.78 -20.10
C THR A 341 11.14 -5.07 -20.43
N GLN A 342 12.44 -5.08 -20.26
CA GLN A 342 13.30 -6.25 -20.52
C GLN A 342 14.23 -6.52 -19.36
N GLU A 343 14.59 -7.78 -19.18
CA GLU A 343 15.56 -8.22 -18.19
C GLU A 343 16.43 -9.32 -18.75
N ALA A 344 17.75 -9.22 -18.52
CA ALA A 344 18.72 -10.25 -18.81
C ALA A 344 19.66 -10.44 -17.62
N ASN A 345 19.79 -11.67 -17.16
CA ASN A 345 20.75 -12.04 -16.12
C ASN A 345 21.92 -12.79 -16.73
N PHE A 346 23.12 -12.33 -16.42
CA PHE A 346 24.35 -12.86 -17.01
C PHE A 346 25.53 -12.78 -16.06
N ALA A 347 26.53 -13.64 -16.28
CA ALA A 347 27.82 -13.58 -15.62
C ALA A 347 28.90 -13.20 -16.63
N LEU A 348 29.86 -12.34 -16.23
CA LEU A 348 31.00 -11.89 -17.01
C LEU A 348 32.28 -12.64 -16.58
N ASN A 349 33.07 -13.05 -17.58
CA ASN A 349 34.39 -13.66 -17.37
C ASN A 349 35.43 -12.96 -18.25
N GLY A 350 35.59 -11.63 -18.02
CA GLY A 350 36.53 -10.80 -18.74
C GLY A 350 36.13 -10.37 -20.15
N ASN A 351 34.85 -10.64 -20.53
CA ASN A 351 34.29 -10.34 -21.86
C ASN A 351 33.06 -9.44 -21.77
N THR A 352 32.48 -9.14 -22.94
CA THR A 352 31.32 -8.24 -23.08
C THR A 352 30.03 -9.03 -23.25
N ALA A 353 29.05 -8.81 -22.39
CA ALA A 353 27.69 -9.25 -22.62
C ALA A 353 27.02 -8.32 -23.64
N VAL A 354 26.31 -8.89 -24.61
CA VAL A 354 25.62 -8.13 -25.66
C VAL A 354 24.16 -8.55 -25.71
N TRP A 355 23.29 -7.58 -25.47
CA TRP A 355 21.84 -7.74 -25.49
C TRP A 355 21.22 -6.94 -26.64
N LEU A 356 20.42 -7.61 -27.49
CA LEU A 356 19.58 -6.95 -28.49
C LEU A 356 18.30 -6.48 -27.81
N MET A 357 18.13 -5.17 -27.66
CA MET A 357 16.95 -4.60 -27.00
C MET A 357 15.84 -4.21 -28.00
N GLY A 358 16.09 -4.19 -29.27
CA GLY A 358 15.12 -3.82 -30.30
C GLY A 358 15.75 -3.12 -31.48
N GLU A 359 15.05 -2.14 -32.06
CA GLU A 359 15.47 -1.38 -33.24
C GLU A 359 15.25 0.13 -33.09
N LYS A 360 16.00 0.90 -33.90
CA LYS A 360 15.78 2.34 -34.13
C LYS A 360 15.97 2.64 -35.63
N ASN A 361 14.92 3.15 -36.29
CA ASN A 361 14.94 3.46 -37.72
C ASN A 361 15.36 2.27 -38.61
N GLY A 362 15.05 1.02 -38.19
CA GLY A 362 15.42 -0.19 -38.90
C GLY A 362 16.85 -0.69 -38.66
N GLU A 363 17.59 -0.09 -37.75
CA GLU A 363 18.88 -0.58 -37.27
C GLU A 363 18.72 -1.22 -35.89
N ASP A 364 19.40 -2.36 -35.69
CA ASP A 364 19.44 -3.03 -34.38
C ASP A 364 19.97 -2.12 -33.30
N VAL A 365 19.30 -2.12 -32.14
CA VAL A 365 19.80 -1.45 -30.93
C VAL A 365 20.31 -2.49 -29.95
N LYS A 366 21.59 -2.39 -29.62
CA LYS A 366 22.30 -3.33 -28.75
C LYS A 366 22.79 -2.63 -27.50
N VAL A 367 22.78 -3.35 -26.41
CA VAL A 367 23.38 -2.96 -25.13
C VAL A 367 24.60 -3.84 -24.88
N GLU A 368 25.75 -3.21 -24.76
CA GLU A 368 27.01 -3.87 -24.41
C GLU A 368 27.33 -3.59 -22.95
N VAL A 369 27.64 -4.64 -22.19
CA VAL A 369 28.01 -4.52 -20.77
C VAL A 369 29.33 -5.24 -20.53
N THR A 370 30.27 -4.51 -19.96
CA THR A 370 31.54 -5.04 -19.44
C THR A 370 31.59 -4.87 -17.92
N GLN A 371 32.66 -5.30 -17.29
CA GLN A 371 32.87 -5.12 -15.85
C GLN A 371 32.89 -3.64 -15.40
N THR A 372 33.16 -2.69 -16.33
CA THR A 372 33.42 -1.27 -15.99
C THR A 372 32.57 -0.27 -16.76
N GLU A 373 31.86 -0.71 -17.80
CA GLU A 373 31.11 0.22 -18.64
C GLU A 373 29.90 -0.45 -19.29
N ILE A 374 28.90 0.36 -19.62
CA ILE A 374 27.73 0.01 -20.41
C ILE A 374 27.63 0.96 -21.60
N ARG A 375 27.28 0.42 -22.78
CA ARG A 375 27.10 1.18 -24.02
C ARG A 375 25.80 0.80 -24.72
N VAL A 376 25.14 1.77 -25.32
CA VAL A 376 23.95 1.55 -26.18
C VAL A 376 24.37 1.91 -27.60
N LEU A 377 24.22 0.97 -28.50
CA LEU A 377 24.59 1.09 -29.92
C LEU A 377 23.34 1.04 -30.80
N ALA A 378 23.23 1.95 -31.80
CA ALA A 378 22.31 1.81 -32.91
C ALA A 378 23.12 1.50 -34.18
N GLY A 379 22.95 0.30 -34.72
CA GLY A 379 23.92 -0.26 -35.69
C GLY A 379 25.31 -0.37 -35.09
N GLU A 380 26.28 0.33 -35.69
CA GLU A 380 27.65 0.42 -35.17
C GLU A 380 27.93 1.69 -34.33
N ASN A 381 26.94 2.58 -34.23
CA ASN A 381 27.15 3.89 -33.62
C ASN A 381 26.76 3.87 -32.11
N ALA A 382 27.68 4.23 -31.24
CA ALA A 382 27.38 4.44 -29.83
C ALA A 382 26.51 5.70 -29.66
N ILE A 383 25.32 5.52 -29.10
CA ILE A 383 24.36 6.61 -28.83
C ILE A 383 24.32 6.99 -27.35
N ALA A 384 24.78 6.11 -26.47
CA ALA A 384 25.00 6.40 -25.06
C ALA A 384 26.09 5.48 -24.50
N GLU A 385 26.80 5.99 -23.50
CA GLU A 385 27.79 5.22 -22.74
C GLU A 385 27.87 5.73 -21.29
N ALA A 386 28.13 4.83 -20.35
CA ALA A 386 28.34 5.17 -18.95
C ALA A 386 29.39 4.24 -18.33
N LYS A 387 30.16 4.78 -17.38
CA LYS A 387 30.99 3.96 -16.50
C LYS A 387 30.10 3.31 -15.43
N LEU A 388 30.32 2.04 -15.18
CA LEU A 388 29.66 1.34 -14.09
C LEU A 388 30.38 1.64 -12.76
N PRO A 389 29.66 1.77 -11.65
CA PRO A 389 30.24 1.62 -10.33
C PRO A 389 30.81 0.19 -10.17
N GLU A 390 31.46 -0.09 -9.08
CA GLU A 390 31.89 -1.44 -8.78
C GLU A 390 30.69 -2.39 -8.64
N ILE A 391 30.56 -3.35 -9.57
CA ILE A 391 29.44 -4.28 -9.62
C ILE A 391 29.76 -5.66 -8.99
N GLY A 392 30.99 -5.88 -8.57
CA GLY A 392 31.43 -7.11 -7.90
C GLY A 392 32.52 -7.86 -8.69
N PRO A 393 32.91 -9.05 -8.22
CA PRO A 393 33.93 -9.83 -8.88
C PRO A 393 33.46 -10.44 -10.20
N GLU A 394 34.41 -10.85 -11.04
CA GLU A 394 34.10 -11.71 -12.20
C GLU A 394 33.34 -12.98 -11.76
N HIS A 395 32.55 -13.54 -12.65
CA HIS A 395 31.70 -14.75 -12.46
C HIS A 395 30.46 -14.55 -11.58
N CYS A 396 30.22 -13.40 -10.95
CA CYS A 396 28.96 -13.16 -10.30
C CYS A 396 27.86 -12.81 -11.31
N LEU A 397 26.61 -13.07 -10.94
CA LEU A 397 25.47 -12.73 -11.80
C LEU A 397 25.20 -11.22 -11.72
N HIS A 398 24.90 -10.65 -12.86
CA HIS A 398 24.42 -9.29 -13.02
C HIS A 398 23.04 -9.27 -13.64
N THR A 399 22.26 -8.26 -13.36
CA THR A 399 20.95 -8.03 -13.94
C THR A 399 20.98 -6.74 -14.76
N LEU A 400 20.84 -6.88 -16.08
CA LEU A 400 20.48 -5.77 -16.96
C LEU A 400 18.96 -5.67 -16.97
N ARG A 401 18.42 -4.48 -16.62
CA ARG A 401 17.01 -4.15 -16.78
C ARG A 401 16.87 -2.92 -17.67
N ILE A 402 15.91 -2.96 -18.60
CA ILE A 402 15.60 -1.86 -19.52
C ILE A 402 14.11 -1.54 -19.38
N GLU A 403 13.79 -0.29 -19.14
CA GLU A 403 12.44 0.26 -19.15
C GLU A 403 12.35 1.31 -20.26
N ASN A 404 11.49 1.10 -21.25
CA ASN A 404 11.35 2.00 -22.38
C ASN A 404 9.91 2.47 -22.59
N THR A 405 9.76 3.78 -22.72
CA THR A 405 8.57 4.44 -23.26
C THR A 405 8.97 5.32 -24.44
N PRO A 406 8.01 5.86 -25.23
CA PRO A 406 8.30 6.83 -26.26
C PRO A 406 9.09 8.05 -25.74
N GLU A 407 8.85 8.46 -24.51
CA GLU A 407 9.43 9.66 -23.89
C GLU A 407 10.77 9.41 -23.24
N ILE A 408 10.96 8.21 -22.63
CA ILE A 408 12.13 7.98 -21.81
C ILE A 408 12.53 6.50 -21.78
N THR A 409 13.84 6.26 -21.76
CA THR A 409 14.44 4.93 -21.60
C THR A 409 15.36 4.96 -20.39
N TYR A 410 15.19 4.02 -19.49
CA TYR A 410 16.09 3.77 -18.36
C TYR A 410 16.80 2.43 -18.53
N LEU A 411 18.11 2.42 -18.29
CA LEU A 411 18.89 1.20 -18.19
C LEU A 411 19.47 1.09 -16.78
N TYR A 412 19.34 -0.11 -16.21
CA TYR A 412 19.82 -0.43 -14.87
C TYR A 412 20.75 -1.64 -14.92
N ILE A 413 21.79 -1.59 -14.09
CA ILE A 413 22.63 -2.75 -13.75
C ILE A 413 22.50 -2.98 -12.25
N ASP A 414 22.10 -4.19 -11.85
CA ASP A 414 21.91 -4.58 -10.45
C ASP A 414 21.07 -3.56 -9.66
N GLU A 415 19.97 -3.07 -10.27
CA GLU A 415 19.03 -2.04 -9.78
C GLU A 415 19.58 -0.61 -9.78
N MET A 416 20.84 -0.40 -10.09
CA MET A 416 21.45 0.94 -10.24
C MET A 416 21.10 1.51 -11.62
N ARG A 417 20.47 2.68 -11.68
CA ARG A 417 20.18 3.36 -12.94
C ARG A 417 21.46 4.01 -13.48
N VAL A 418 21.94 3.50 -14.61
CA VAL A 418 23.23 3.89 -15.19
C VAL A 418 23.10 4.74 -16.45
N ILE A 419 22.01 4.58 -17.21
CA ILE A 419 21.73 5.40 -18.40
C ILE A 419 20.27 5.86 -18.36
N THR A 420 20.05 7.12 -18.78
CA THR A 420 18.73 7.69 -19.07
C THR A 420 18.78 8.37 -20.43
N LEU A 421 17.86 8.01 -21.32
CA LEU A 421 17.72 8.60 -22.66
C LEU A 421 16.31 9.17 -22.83
N GLU A 422 16.22 10.42 -23.24
CA GLU A 422 14.94 11.08 -23.54
C GLU A 422 14.63 10.93 -25.04
N ASN A 423 13.37 10.62 -25.36
CA ASN A 423 12.85 10.53 -26.73
C ASN A 423 13.75 9.69 -27.67
N ALA A 424 14.23 8.55 -27.17
CA ALA A 424 15.20 7.71 -27.88
C ALA A 424 14.62 7.08 -29.16
N GLY A 425 13.29 6.88 -29.22
CA GLY A 425 12.60 6.37 -30.41
C GLY A 425 12.87 4.89 -30.67
N PHE A 426 13.04 4.09 -29.61
CA PHE A 426 13.25 2.65 -29.71
C PHE A 426 11.90 1.93 -29.90
N ALA A 427 11.95 0.86 -30.70
CA ALA A 427 10.88 -0.13 -30.80
C ALA A 427 11.43 -1.53 -30.57
N CYS A 428 10.59 -2.40 -30.03
CA CYS A 428 10.96 -3.78 -29.75
C CYS A 428 10.02 -4.72 -30.50
N GLU A 429 10.60 -5.69 -31.21
CA GLU A 429 9.91 -6.82 -31.81
C GLU A 429 10.74 -8.07 -31.63
N THR A 430 12.06 -7.97 -31.78
CA THR A 430 13.03 -9.03 -31.53
C THR A 430 13.98 -8.60 -30.42
N ILE A 431 14.20 -9.50 -29.49
CA ILE A 431 15.11 -9.33 -28.35
C ILE A 431 16.02 -10.53 -28.22
N GLY A 432 17.13 -10.39 -27.54
CA GLY A 432 17.95 -11.56 -27.22
C GLY A 432 19.38 -11.23 -26.83
N ALA A 433 20.08 -12.29 -26.53
CA ALA A 433 21.47 -12.29 -26.10
C ALA A 433 22.38 -12.85 -27.17
N TYR A 434 23.42 -12.15 -27.55
CA TYR A 434 24.45 -12.68 -28.44
C TYR A 434 25.40 -13.59 -27.66
N LYS A 435 25.79 -14.74 -28.25
CA LYS A 435 26.83 -15.59 -27.69
C LYS A 435 28.17 -14.84 -27.69
N SER A 436 28.80 -14.80 -26.54
CA SER A 436 30.13 -14.25 -26.36
C SER A 436 30.95 -15.20 -25.49
N GLU A 437 32.21 -15.43 -25.85
CA GLU A 437 33.08 -16.29 -25.06
C GLU A 437 33.19 -15.74 -23.63
N GLY A 438 33.04 -16.59 -22.62
CA GLY A 438 33.10 -16.19 -21.22
C GLY A 438 31.89 -15.40 -20.70
N VAL A 439 30.78 -15.36 -21.42
CA VAL A 439 29.53 -14.80 -20.95
C VAL A 439 28.48 -15.92 -20.81
N GLU A 440 27.88 -16.04 -19.66
CA GLU A 440 26.82 -17.01 -19.38
C GLU A 440 25.52 -16.27 -19.06
N TYR A 441 24.45 -16.54 -19.82
CA TYR A 441 23.12 -16.05 -19.56
C TYR A 441 22.30 -17.08 -18.77
N SER A 442 21.50 -16.62 -17.81
CA SER A 442 20.67 -17.49 -16.98
C SER A 442 19.18 -17.24 -17.17
N PHE A 443 18.69 -16.06 -16.83
CA PHE A 443 17.30 -15.67 -17.03
C PHE A 443 17.23 -14.50 -18.01
N MET A 444 16.29 -14.58 -18.95
CA MET A 444 15.99 -13.52 -19.92
C MET A 444 14.49 -13.39 -20.05
N ALA A 445 13.98 -12.17 -20.15
CA ALA A 445 12.55 -11.93 -20.29
C ALA A 445 12.25 -10.57 -20.92
N ALA A 446 11.05 -10.46 -21.50
CA ALA A 446 10.50 -9.18 -21.92
C ALA A 446 8.98 -9.15 -21.84
N THR A 447 8.47 -7.95 -21.61
CA THR A 447 7.05 -7.62 -21.63
C THR A 447 6.85 -6.35 -22.45
N GLY A 448 5.92 -6.35 -23.38
CA GLY A 448 5.47 -5.19 -24.13
C GLY A 448 4.29 -4.50 -23.41
N GLU A 449 4.13 -3.22 -23.69
CA GLU A 449 2.97 -2.38 -23.33
C GLU A 449 2.74 -2.06 -21.85
N ALA A 450 3.58 -2.46 -20.93
CA ALA A 450 3.09 -2.57 -19.57
C ALA A 450 3.42 -1.43 -18.62
N LEU A 451 4.24 -0.45 -18.87
CA LEU A 451 4.72 0.49 -17.85
C LEU A 451 3.62 1.13 -16.97
N GLY A 452 3.15 0.38 -15.97
CA GLY A 452 2.18 0.78 -14.97
C GLY A 452 0.72 0.66 -15.41
N SER A 453 0.46 0.06 -16.56
CA SER A 453 -0.90 -0.16 -17.06
C SER A 453 -1.29 -1.64 -17.00
N SER A 454 -2.53 -1.89 -16.67
CA SER A 454 -3.32 -3.02 -17.09
C SER A 454 -2.72 -4.44 -16.94
N ASP A 455 -2.69 -4.93 -15.78
CA ASP A 455 -3.28 -6.24 -15.64
C ASP A 455 -4.78 -6.01 -15.46
N ASN A 456 -5.62 -6.82 -16.10
CA ASN A 456 -7.07 -6.77 -15.97
C ASN A 456 -7.54 -7.17 -14.56
N THR A 457 -6.88 -6.68 -13.52
CA THR A 457 -7.25 -6.93 -12.15
C THR A 457 -8.48 -6.08 -11.84
N ALA A 458 -9.63 -6.73 -11.64
CA ALA A 458 -10.84 -6.04 -11.24
C ALA A 458 -10.63 -5.30 -9.92
N ILE A 459 -10.95 -4.01 -9.90
CA ILE A 459 -10.94 -3.21 -8.68
C ILE A 459 -12.10 -3.65 -7.82
N LYS A 460 -11.80 -4.02 -6.58
CA LYS A 460 -12.80 -4.50 -5.66
C LYS A 460 -13.50 -3.34 -4.95
N LEU A 461 -14.81 -3.32 -4.99
CA LEU A 461 -15.65 -2.45 -4.17
C LEU A 461 -16.10 -3.22 -2.94
N PHE A 462 -15.58 -2.84 -1.77
CA PHE A 462 -15.90 -3.45 -0.50
C PHE A 462 -17.12 -2.83 0.16
N PRO A 463 -17.91 -3.62 0.90
CA PRO A 463 -18.83 -3.05 1.88
C PRO A 463 -18.02 -2.30 2.93
N GLY A 464 -18.25 -0.97 3.06
CA GLY A 464 -17.60 -0.13 4.06
C GLY A 464 -16.08 -0.06 4.02
N GLY A 465 -15.44 -0.79 3.11
CA GLY A 465 -14.01 -0.80 2.94
C GLY A 465 -13.52 0.38 2.10
N PHE A 466 -12.24 0.68 2.25
CA PHE A 466 -11.57 1.66 1.44
C PHE A 466 -11.28 1.11 0.05
N SER A 467 -12.07 1.53 -0.96
CA SER A 467 -11.84 1.17 -2.36
C SER A 467 -11.50 2.43 -3.15
N ALA A 468 -10.27 2.54 -3.61
CA ALA A 468 -9.86 3.65 -4.47
C ALA A 468 -9.78 3.18 -5.92
N ILE A 469 -10.59 3.75 -6.79
CA ILE A 469 -10.52 3.59 -8.23
C ILE A 469 -9.65 4.73 -8.75
N HIS A 470 -8.61 4.39 -9.46
CA HIS A 470 -7.62 5.34 -9.94
C HIS A 470 -7.62 5.44 -11.45
N ALA A 471 -7.29 6.61 -11.99
CA ALA A 471 -7.21 6.78 -13.44
C ALA A 471 -6.25 5.80 -14.14
N LEU A 472 -5.17 5.38 -13.43
CA LEU A 472 -4.23 4.39 -13.94
C LEU A 472 -4.77 2.97 -14.03
N ASN A 473 -5.90 2.67 -13.38
CA ASN A 473 -6.51 1.35 -13.40
C ASN A 473 -7.57 1.20 -14.49
N ALA A 474 -7.75 2.20 -15.36
CA ALA A 474 -8.75 2.16 -16.41
C ALA A 474 -8.25 1.32 -17.60
N ASP A 475 -9.11 0.43 -18.10
CA ASP A 475 -8.84 -0.37 -19.31
C ASP A 475 -8.81 0.49 -20.58
N GLU A 476 -9.65 1.53 -20.62
CA GLU A 476 -9.70 2.51 -21.70
C GLU A 476 -9.68 3.92 -21.13
N LEU A 477 -8.66 4.69 -21.48
CA LEU A 477 -8.51 6.09 -21.09
C LEU A 477 -8.69 6.98 -22.30
N SER A 478 -9.70 7.85 -22.26
CA SER A 478 -9.87 8.94 -23.20
C SER A 478 -9.77 10.28 -22.48
N HIS A 479 -9.08 11.24 -23.09
CA HIS A 479 -8.89 12.58 -22.53
C HIS A 479 -8.19 12.58 -21.15
N VAL A 480 -7.16 11.77 -21.01
CA VAL A 480 -6.29 11.80 -19.83
C VAL A 480 -5.25 12.89 -19.99
N THR A 481 -5.13 13.74 -18.99
CA THR A 481 -4.14 14.81 -18.96
C THR A 481 -3.03 14.48 -17.96
N PHE A 482 -1.80 14.38 -18.44
CA PHE A 482 -0.59 14.31 -17.63
C PHE A 482 -0.09 15.72 -17.38
N GLY A 483 -0.32 16.27 -16.23
CA GLY A 483 0.10 17.63 -15.92
C GLY A 483 0.54 17.83 -14.47
N GLY A 484 1.30 18.89 -14.17
CA GLY A 484 1.70 19.28 -12.82
C GLY A 484 2.51 18.23 -12.07
N GLN A 485 2.83 18.42 -10.80
CA GLN A 485 3.81 17.56 -10.12
C GLN A 485 3.27 16.32 -9.43
N ASP A 486 2.06 16.25 -8.94
CA ASP A 486 1.68 15.21 -7.99
C ASP A 486 0.38 14.48 -8.26
N GLU A 487 -0.45 14.76 -9.14
CA GLU A 487 -1.72 14.07 -9.41
C GLU A 487 -2.02 14.18 -10.90
N LYS A 488 -1.59 13.20 -11.65
CA LYS A 488 -1.21 13.57 -13.00
C LYS A 488 -1.90 12.91 -14.14
N ALA A 489 -2.87 12.09 -13.85
CA ALA A 489 -3.74 11.57 -14.87
C ALA A 489 -5.19 11.74 -14.42
N PRO A 490 -5.67 13.00 -14.22
CA PRO A 490 -7.09 13.18 -13.98
C PRO A 490 -7.85 12.72 -15.21
N VAL A 491 -8.97 12.04 -15.00
CA VAL A 491 -9.88 11.71 -16.09
C VAL A 491 -10.56 13.01 -16.54
N LEU A 492 -10.42 13.35 -17.81
CA LEU A 492 -11.04 14.51 -18.46
C LEU A 492 -11.96 14.07 -19.58
N GLY A 493 -12.78 13.10 -19.41
CA GLY A 493 -13.67 12.58 -20.44
C GLY A 493 -14.19 11.24 -20.03
N LYS A 494 -13.68 10.15 -20.61
CA LYS A 494 -14.14 8.80 -20.33
C LYS A 494 -13.02 7.93 -19.78
N ALA A 495 -13.35 7.08 -18.79
CA ALA A 495 -12.50 6.00 -18.35
C ALA A 495 -13.36 4.78 -17.98
N ASP A 496 -12.99 3.61 -18.46
CA ASP A 496 -13.64 2.35 -18.14
C ASP A 496 -12.78 1.57 -17.12
N TYR A 497 -13.43 1.00 -16.11
CA TYR A 497 -12.81 0.23 -15.05
C TYR A 497 -13.47 -1.13 -14.92
N ALA A 498 -12.70 -2.20 -14.95
CA ALA A 498 -13.17 -3.49 -14.49
C ALA A 498 -13.30 -3.46 -12.97
N VAL A 499 -14.49 -3.70 -12.43
CA VAL A 499 -14.77 -3.66 -11.00
C VAL A 499 -15.44 -4.95 -10.55
N ARG A 500 -15.10 -5.40 -9.34
CA ARG A 500 -15.78 -6.52 -8.67
C ARG A 500 -16.52 -6.01 -7.45
N VAL A 501 -17.84 -6.10 -7.48
CA VAL A 501 -18.72 -5.73 -6.37
C VAL A 501 -18.86 -6.94 -5.43
N ALA A 502 -18.44 -6.79 -4.17
CA ALA A 502 -18.36 -7.90 -3.23
C ALA A 502 -19.71 -8.40 -2.74
N GLU A 503 -20.69 -7.51 -2.59
CA GLU A 503 -22.05 -7.85 -2.17
C GLU A 503 -23.07 -6.87 -2.74
N ASP A 504 -24.35 -7.32 -2.83
CA ASP A 504 -25.46 -6.45 -3.23
C ASP A 504 -25.64 -5.33 -2.21
N GLY A 505 -25.79 -4.08 -2.68
CA GLY A 505 -25.97 -2.96 -1.75
C GLY A 505 -26.21 -1.61 -2.42
N LEU A 506 -26.36 -0.61 -1.56
CA LEU A 506 -26.39 0.79 -1.95
C LEU A 506 -24.99 1.37 -1.79
N TYR A 507 -24.39 1.81 -2.89
CA TYR A 507 -23.03 2.35 -2.92
C TYR A 507 -23.03 3.84 -3.19
N ALA A 508 -22.29 4.60 -2.42
CA ALA A 508 -21.96 5.99 -2.73
C ALA A 508 -20.53 6.08 -3.27
N PHE A 509 -20.30 7.11 -4.06
CA PHE A 509 -18.99 7.39 -4.65
C PHE A 509 -18.43 8.69 -4.10
N ASP A 510 -17.16 8.68 -3.76
CA ASP A 510 -16.39 9.87 -3.41
C ASP A 510 -15.54 10.30 -4.60
N PHE A 511 -15.80 11.51 -5.10
CA PHE A 511 -15.01 12.11 -6.16
C PHE A 511 -14.04 13.14 -5.61
N THR A 512 -12.76 12.96 -5.88
CA THR A 512 -11.75 14.02 -5.65
C THR A 512 -11.55 14.80 -6.95
N VAL A 513 -11.90 16.08 -6.92
CA VAL A 513 -11.93 16.97 -8.07
C VAL A 513 -11.22 18.29 -7.79
N ARG A 514 -10.98 19.10 -8.82
CA ARG A 514 -10.45 20.45 -8.64
C ARG A 514 -11.55 21.41 -8.20
N LYS A 515 -11.21 22.34 -7.33
CA LYS A 515 -12.14 23.40 -6.87
C LYS A 515 -12.67 24.26 -8.03
N GLU A 516 -11.87 24.47 -9.06
CA GLU A 516 -12.24 25.24 -10.26
C GLU A 516 -13.23 24.55 -11.20
N ASP A 517 -13.54 23.27 -10.93
CA ASP A 517 -14.44 22.46 -11.71
C ASP A 517 -15.91 22.52 -11.23
N ALA A 518 -16.20 23.36 -10.22
CA ALA A 518 -17.57 23.56 -9.74
C ALA A 518 -18.54 23.90 -10.90
N GLY A 519 -19.72 23.26 -10.90
CA GLY A 519 -20.73 23.38 -11.91
C GLY A 519 -20.57 22.47 -13.16
N LYS A 520 -19.46 21.75 -13.29
CA LYS A 520 -19.27 20.71 -14.30
C LYS A 520 -19.94 19.41 -13.90
N THR A 521 -20.17 18.50 -14.85
CA THR A 521 -20.85 17.23 -14.57
C THR A 521 -19.90 16.04 -14.59
N ILE A 522 -20.20 15.07 -13.72
CA ILE A 522 -19.56 13.76 -13.65
C ILE A 522 -20.66 12.72 -13.62
N ALA A 523 -20.54 11.67 -14.44
CA ALA A 523 -21.51 10.58 -14.46
C ALA A 523 -20.83 9.22 -14.33
N ILE A 524 -21.54 8.28 -13.73
CA ILE A 524 -21.16 6.87 -13.66
C ILE A 524 -22.24 6.04 -14.35
N SER A 525 -21.77 5.17 -15.23
CA SER A 525 -22.56 4.07 -15.78
C SER A 525 -21.93 2.74 -15.41
N VAL A 526 -22.76 1.71 -15.25
CA VAL A 526 -22.31 0.34 -15.01
C VAL A 526 -22.92 -0.54 -16.10
N ASP A 527 -22.08 -1.34 -16.75
CA ASP A 527 -22.45 -2.21 -17.88
C ASP A 527 -23.24 -1.48 -18.99
N GLY A 528 -22.92 -0.19 -19.18
CA GLY A 528 -23.54 0.69 -20.16
C GLY A 528 -24.86 1.35 -19.73
N GLU A 529 -25.36 1.07 -18.53
CA GLU A 529 -26.52 1.73 -17.94
C GLU A 529 -26.10 2.92 -17.07
N ASN A 530 -26.64 4.10 -17.29
CA ASN A 530 -26.37 5.28 -16.46
C ASN A 530 -26.98 5.09 -15.07
N LEU A 531 -26.15 5.21 -14.04
CA LEU A 531 -26.57 5.11 -12.64
C LEU A 531 -26.72 6.48 -11.98
N LEU A 532 -25.76 7.36 -12.19
CA LEU A 532 -25.77 8.69 -11.56
C LEU A 532 -25.15 9.75 -12.50
N CYS A 533 -25.55 11.00 -12.27
CA CYS A 533 -24.94 12.16 -12.91
C CYS A 533 -24.95 13.32 -11.90
N GLU A 534 -23.78 13.67 -11.42
CA GLU A 534 -23.58 14.66 -10.37
C GLU A 534 -23.02 15.97 -10.94
N ILE A 535 -23.40 17.07 -10.32
CA ILE A 535 -22.79 18.38 -10.57
C ILE A 535 -21.74 18.62 -9.48
N VAL A 536 -20.50 18.89 -9.88
CA VAL A 536 -19.42 19.23 -8.94
C VAL A 536 -19.87 20.42 -8.08
N PRO A 537 -19.98 20.27 -6.76
CA PRO A 537 -20.46 21.34 -5.89
C PRO A 537 -19.42 22.44 -5.72
N GLU A 538 -19.87 23.62 -5.23
CA GLU A 538 -18.94 24.66 -4.80
C GLU A 538 -18.25 24.26 -3.50
N PHE A 539 -16.95 24.55 -3.40
CA PHE A 539 -16.16 24.34 -2.21
C PHE A 539 -15.48 25.64 -1.79
N SER A 540 -15.78 26.11 -0.56
CA SER A 540 -15.25 27.36 -0.01
C SER A 540 -13.98 27.16 0.80
N GLY A 541 -13.69 25.94 1.24
CA GLY A 541 -12.57 25.59 2.09
C GLY A 541 -11.19 25.79 1.45
N ARG A 542 -10.16 25.48 2.23
CA ARG A 542 -8.77 25.58 1.78
C ARG A 542 -8.39 24.36 0.95
N GLY A 543 -7.68 24.56 -0.14
CA GLY A 543 -7.20 23.49 -1.03
C GLY A 543 -7.46 23.83 -2.50
N LYS A 544 -6.75 23.15 -3.38
CA LYS A 544 -6.97 23.19 -4.84
C LYS A 544 -7.91 22.10 -5.31
N THR A 545 -7.93 21.00 -4.58
CA THR A 545 -8.79 19.83 -4.77
C THR A 545 -9.63 19.61 -3.52
N PHE A 546 -10.77 18.98 -3.71
CA PHE A 546 -11.62 18.55 -2.60
C PHE A 546 -12.39 17.28 -2.99
N THR A 547 -12.90 16.57 -1.99
CA THR A 547 -13.72 15.37 -2.18
C THR A 547 -15.17 15.67 -1.83
N PHE A 548 -16.08 15.17 -2.64
CA PHE A 548 -17.52 15.16 -2.37
C PHE A 548 -18.12 13.78 -2.62
N THR A 549 -19.21 13.47 -1.92
CA THR A 549 -19.90 12.17 -1.94
C THR A 549 -21.20 12.29 -2.72
N THR A 550 -21.50 11.27 -3.53
CA THR A 550 -22.73 11.20 -4.34
C THR A 550 -23.91 10.69 -3.54
N GLU A 551 -25.11 10.77 -4.12
CA GLU A 551 -26.23 9.93 -3.71
C GLU A 551 -25.88 8.43 -3.86
N ALA A 552 -26.50 7.59 -3.05
CA ALA A 552 -26.28 6.15 -3.10
C ALA A 552 -27.08 5.49 -4.24
N VAL A 553 -26.39 4.59 -4.98
CA VAL A 553 -26.98 3.83 -6.08
C VAL A 553 -26.87 2.33 -5.82
N SER A 554 -27.83 1.54 -6.32
CA SER A 554 -27.81 0.09 -6.17
C SER A 554 -26.81 -0.55 -7.12
N LEU A 555 -25.88 -1.34 -6.56
CA LEU A 555 -24.96 -2.19 -7.34
C LEU A 555 -25.20 -3.66 -6.93
N PRO A 556 -25.39 -4.57 -7.90
CA PRO A 556 -25.46 -5.98 -7.64
C PRO A 556 -24.05 -6.57 -7.45
N LYS A 557 -23.96 -7.65 -6.68
CA LYS A 557 -22.73 -8.44 -6.56
C LYS A 557 -22.31 -9.02 -7.90
N GLY A 558 -21.02 -8.95 -8.23
CA GLY A 558 -20.44 -9.55 -9.44
C GLY A 558 -19.37 -8.68 -10.09
N ASP A 559 -18.94 -9.13 -11.26
CA ASP A 559 -18.01 -8.40 -12.10
C ASP A 559 -18.76 -7.46 -13.03
N HIS A 560 -18.33 -6.21 -13.09
CA HIS A 560 -18.96 -5.14 -13.84
C HIS A 560 -17.94 -4.26 -14.55
N THR A 561 -18.38 -3.58 -15.61
CA THR A 561 -17.64 -2.45 -16.20
C THR A 561 -18.25 -1.15 -15.68
N LEU A 562 -17.47 -0.43 -14.86
CA LEU A 562 -17.83 0.91 -14.41
C LEU A 562 -17.22 1.93 -15.36
N THR A 563 -18.07 2.75 -15.98
CA THR A 563 -17.65 3.83 -16.87
C THR A 563 -17.83 5.17 -16.16
N LEU A 564 -16.73 5.87 -15.96
CA LEU A 564 -16.70 7.26 -15.52
C LEU A 564 -16.69 8.17 -16.74
N THR A 565 -17.61 9.14 -16.78
CA THR A 565 -17.60 10.21 -17.77
C THR A 565 -17.58 11.57 -17.11
N SER A 566 -16.84 12.52 -17.67
CA SER A 566 -16.72 13.88 -17.15
C SER A 566 -16.87 14.90 -18.27
N ASP A 567 -17.71 15.90 -18.08
CA ASP A 567 -17.83 17.05 -18.97
C ASP A 567 -16.83 18.15 -18.56
N GLY A 568 -15.53 17.81 -18.72
CA GLY A 568 -14.43 18.72 -18.47
C GLY A 568 -14.03 18.93 -17.01
N ALA A 569 -14.65 18.21 -16.04
CA ALA A 569 -14.13 18.15 -14.69
C ALA A 569 -12.93 17.21 -14.64
N ALA A 570 -11.87 17.60 -13.95
CA ALA A 570 -10.69 16.77 -13.75
C ALA A 570 -10.90 15.87 -12.53
N VAL A 571 -11.26 14.61 -12.76
CA VAL A 571 -11.44 13.63 -11.69
C VAL A 571 -10.10 12.97 -11.36
N ASN A 572 -9.55 13.30 -10.20
CA ASN A 572 -8.25 12.78 -9.76
C ASN A 572 -8.36 11.42 -9.08
N ARG A 573 -9.49 11.17 -8.41
CA ARG A 573 -9.73 9.94 -7.65
C ARG A 573 -11.22 9.65 -7.57
N VAL A 574 -11.55 8.37 -7.59
CA VAL A 574 -12.87 7.85 -7.24
C VAL A 574 -12.71 6.82 -6.15
N SER A 575 -13.52 6.88 -5.11
CA SER A 575 -13.66 5.82 -4.12
C SER A 575 -15.13 5.42 -4.06
N ALA A 576 -15.41 4.20 -3.63
CA ALA A 576 -16.77 3.73 -3.42
C ALA A 576 -16.87 2.99 -2.09
N PHE A 577 -18.01 3.11 -1.44
CA PHE A 577 -18.33 2.40 -0.21
C PHE A 577 -19.80 2.06 -0.15
N ILE A 578 -20.15 1.00 0.58
CA ILE A 578 -21.54 0.64 0.83
C ILE A 578 -22.12 1.59 1.88
N THR A 579 -23.28 2.13 1.61
CA THR A 579 -23.97 3.01 2.56
C THR A 579 -24.85 2.22 3.51
N ALA A 580 -25.03 2.76 4.71
CA ALA A 580 -25.98 2.26 5.70
C ALA A 580 -26.95 3.38 6.11
N PRO A 581 -28.22 3.06 6.32
CA PRO A 581 -29.17 4.05 6.79
C PRO A 581 -28.82 4.52 8.21
N VAL A 582 -29.06 5.78 8.48
CA VAL A 582 -29.06 6.32 9.84
C VAL A 582 -30.48 6.12 10.43
N GLU A 583 -30.62 5.09 11.28
CA GLU A 583 -31.88 4.88 11.97
C GLU A 583 -32.06 5.92 13.07
N PRO A 584 -33.21 6.60 13.14
CA PRO A 584 -33.48 7.54 14.23
C PRO A 584 -33.39 6.83 15.57
N LEU A 585 -32.55 7.35 16.45
CA LEU A 585 -32.30 6.78 17.77
C LEU A 585 -32.42 7.87 18.85
N THR A 586 -33.32 7.65 19.81
CA THR A 586 -33.29 8.36 21.09
C THR A 586 -32.70 7.43 22.13
N ILE A 587 -31.61 7.85 22.73
CA ILE A 587 -30.87 6.99 23.64
C ILE A 587 -31.53 7.01 25.02
N ASP A 588 -32.17 5.88 25.40
CA ASP A 588 -32.71 5.66 26.75
C ASP A 588 -31.60 5.11 27.67
N PHE A 589 -31.04 5.95 28.50
CA PHE A 589 -30.01 5.58 29.46
C PHE A 589 -30.50 4.73 30.64
N THR A 590 -31.78 4.43 30.73
CA THR A 590 -32.35 3.47 31.70
C THR A 590 -32.26 2.03 31.19
N ASP A 591 -32.10 1.85 29.86
CA ASP A 591 -32.03 0.53 29.24
C ASP A 591 -30.59 -0.02 29.25
N ASN A 592 -30.38 -1.10 29.98
CA ASN A 592 -29.11 -1.83 29.97
C ASN A 592 -28.82 -2.50 28.62
N ALA A 593 -29.81 -2.73 27.76
CA ALA A 593 -29.60 -3.28 26.41
C ALA A 593 -28.81 -2.32 25.54
N LEU A 594 -28.95 -0.99 25.74
CA LEU A 594 -28.19 0.02 25.03
C LEU A 594 -26.68 -0.14 25.22
N ARG A 595 -26.24 -0.55 26.40
CA ARG A 595 -24.83 -0.79 26.69
C ARG A 595 -24.21 -1.87 25.78
N SER A 596 -24.97 -2.88 25.44
CA SER A 596 -24.53 -3.97 24.55
C SER A 596 -24.56 -3.58 23.07
N ALA A 597 -25.25 -2.49 22.71
CA ALA A 597 -25.30 -1.98 21.34
C ALA A 597 -24.06 -1.16 20.96
N PHE A 598 -23.31 -0.66 21.96
CA PHE A 598 -22.04 0.03 21.71
C PHE A 598 -20.87 -0.96 21.65
N LEU A 599 -20.05 -0.83 20.62
CA LEU A 599 -18.76 -1.49 20.55
C LEU A 599 -17.76 -0.66 21.36
N THR A 600 -17.18 -1.26 22.39
CA THR A 600 -16.25 -0.59 23.29
C THR A 600 -14.82 -1.01 23.04
N TYR A 601 -13.91 -0.04 23.02
CA TYR A 601 -12.48 -0.22 22.76
C TYR A 601 -11.65 0.43 23.86
N GLY A 602 -10.59 -0.25 24.29
CA GLY A 602 -9.72 0.23 25.34
C GLY A 602 -10.39 0.29 26.71
N PRO A 603 -9.86 1.09 27.67
CA PRO A 603 -10.36 1.16 29.03
C PRO A 603 -11.61 2.05 29.17
N PHE A 604 -12.58 1.88 28.29
CA PHE A 604 -13.82 2.64 28.28
C PHE A 604 -14.88 1.98 29.20
N MET A 605 -15.51 2.77 30.04
CA MET A 605 -16.63 2.30 30.87
C MET A 605 -17.82 3.25 30.74
N MET A 606 -18.98 2.72 30.38
CA MET A 606 -20.26 3.39 30.41
C MET A 606 -21.13 2.82 31.54
N LYS A 607 -21.74 3.71 32.29
CA LYS A 607 -22.67 3.32 33.33
C LYS A 607 -24.01 4.05 33.16
N PRO A 608 -25.03 3.42 32.58
CA PRO A 608 -26.39 3.93 32.67
C PRO A 608 -26.84 3.89 34.13
N SER A 609 -27.25 5.01 34.67
CA SER A 609 -27.73 5.11 36.05
C SER A 609 -28.65 6.31 36.19
N GLU A 610 -29.80 6.12 36.77
CA GLU A 610 -30.76 7.20 37.07
C GLU A 610 -31.19 8.03 35.84
N GLY A 611 -31.24 7.38 34.66
CA GLY A 611 -31.61 8.06 33.42
C GLY A 611 -30.50 8.87 32.75
N VAL A 612 -29.27 8.74 33.20
CA VAL A 612 -28.10 9.39 32.60
C VAL A 612 -27.00 8.39 32.25
N LEU A 613 -26.17 8.72 31.27
CA LEU A 613 -25.01 7.92 30.89
C LEU A 613 -23.73 8.58 31.45
N ARG A 614 -23.04 7.88 32.34
CA ARG A 614 -21.74 8.32 32.85
C ARG A 614 -20.60 7.59 32.15
N ILE A 615 -19.71 8.36 31.56
CA ILE A 615 -18.50 7.91 30.88
C ILE A 615 -17.33 8.14 31.84
N SER A 616 -16.57 7.08 32.12
CA SER A 616 -15.46 7.13 33.08
C SER A 616 -14.30 8.01 32.58
N PRO A 617 -13.49 8.59 33.50
CA PRO A 617 -12.39 9.48 33.15
C PRO A 617 -11.12 8.73 32.70
N ASN A 618 -11.23 7.53 32.15
CA ASN A 618 -10.08 6.81 31.60
C ASN A 618 -9.58 7.50 30.33
N LYS A 619 -8.31 7.32 30.00
CA LYS A 619 -7.77 7.80 28.73
C LYS A 619 -7.84 6.71 27.65
N ASN A 620 -7.92 7.15 26.38
CA ASN A 620 -7.87 6.29 25.20
C ASN A 620 -8.93 5.19 25.18
N GLY A 621 -10.12 5.51 25.66
CA GLY A 621 -11.28 4.61 25.60
C GLY A 621 -12.32 5.16 24.64
N PHE A 622 -12.95 4.26 23.88
CA PHE A 622 -13.95 4.59 22.87
C PHE A 622 -15.17 3.68 23.01
N ALA A 623 -16.31 4.22 22.67
CA ALA A 623 -17.55 3.47 22.47
C ALA A 623 -18.24 3.99 21.21
N VAL A 624 -18.42 3.14 20.21
CA VAL A 624 -19.04 3.54 18.95
C VAL A 624 -20.32 2.75 18.69
N PHE A 625 -21.24 3.37 17.99
CA PHE A 625 -22.55 2.84 17.66
C PHE A 625 -22.88 3.10 16.19
N GLY A 626 -23.68 2.20 15.60
CA GLY A 626 -24.14 2.30 14.23
C GLY A 626 -23.32 1.47 13.28
N ASN A 627 -23.29 1.90 12.03
CA ASN A 627 -22.58 1.23 10.93
C ASN A 627 -21.59 2.20 10.30
N GLU A 628 -20.46 1.72 9.86
CA GLU A 628 -19.45 2.56 9.20
C GLU A 628 -19.93 3.18 7.89
N GLY A 629 -20.94 2.61 7.23
CA GLY A 629 -21.52 3.18 6.02
C GLY A 629 -22.48 4.35 6.24
N MET A 630 -22.72 4.81 7.48
CA MET A 630 -23.56 5.98 7.75
C MET A 630 -22.88 7.25 7.26
N THR A 631 -23.61 8.09 6.53
CA THR A 631 -23.06 9.30 5.89
C THR A 631 -23.47 10.58 6.63
N ASP A 632 -24.67 11.08 6.35
CA ASP A 632 -25.15 12.37 6.82
C ASP A 632 -26.14 12.17 7.96
N TYR A 633 -25.88 12.83 9.10
CA TYR A 633 -26.72 12.72 10.28
C TYR A 633 -26.57 13.94 11.18
N GLN A 634 -27.54 14.09 12.06
CA GLN A 634 -27.51 15.11 13.11
C GLN A 634 -27.64 14.49 14.50
N ILE A 635 -27.03 15.14 15.47
CA ILE A 635 -27.03 14.73 16.88
C ILE A 635 -27.48 15.90 17.74
N ASP A 636 -28.52 15.71 18.53
CA ASP A 636 -28.85 16.59 19.64
C ASP A 636 -28.37 15.93 20.93
N VAL A 637 -27.60 16.63 21.73
CA VAL A 637 -27.04 16.09 22.97
C VAL A 637 -27.11 17.10 24.09
N THR A 638 -27.49 16.64 25.27
CA THR A 638 -27.48 17.41 26.53
C THR A 638 -26.58 16.69 27.54
N PHE A 639 -25.70 17.45 28.21
CA PHE A 639 -24.69 16.90 29.12
C PHE A 639 -24.42 17.79 30.32
N GLU A 640 -23.89 17.19 31.41
CA GLU A 640 -23.29 17.94 32.49
C GLU A 640 -21.94 18.53 32.06
N ILE A 641 -21.70 19.81 32.31
CA ILE A 641 -20.44 20.46 31.89
C ILE A 641 -19.29 19.90 32.72
N PRO A 642 -18.24 19.32 32.10
CA PRO A 642 -17.12 18.75 32.85
C PRO A 642 -16.36 19.79 33.69
N ASP A 643 -16.05 19.45 34.93
CA ASP A 643 -15.41 20.37 35.90
C ASP A 643 -13.97 20.77 35.54
N LYS A 644 -13.28 20.00 34.72
CA LYS A 644 -11.87 20.21 34.33
C LYS A 644 -11.73 20.93 33.01
N GLY A 645 -10.79 21.87 32.96
CA GLY A 645 -10.61 22.80 31.84
C GLY A 645 -9.81 22.32 30.65
N ASP A 646 -9.21 21.13 30.70
CA ASP A 646 -8.25 20.70 29.68
C ASP A 646 -8.75 19.47 28.91
N GLY A 647 -9.08 19.65 27.64
CA GLY A 647 -9.20 18.60 26.61
C GLY A 647 -9.98 17.37 27.06
N GLY A 648 -11.27 17.56 27.33
CA GLY A 648 -12.12 16.55 27.92
C GLY A 648 -12.53 15.42 27.01
N SER A 649 -13.24 14.47 27.61
CA SER A 649 -14.03 13.44 26.92
C SER A 649 -15.11 14.08 26.05
N GLY A 650 -15.67 13.34 25.11
CA GLY A 650 -16.62 13.92 24.17
C GLY A 650 -17.26 12.94 23.20
N ILE A 651 -17.64 13.46 22.05
CA ILE A 651 -18.42 12.79 21.02
C ILE A 651 -17.55 12.48 19.82
N LEU A 652 -17.72 11.27 19.27
CA LEU A 652 -17.11 10.82 18.02
C LEU A 652 -18.11 10.96 16.87
N LEU A 653 -17.61 11.35 15.70
CA LEU A 653 -18.37 11.52 14.48
C LEU A 653 -17.62 10.85 13.32
N ARG A 654 -18.34 10.10 12.47
CA ARG A 654 -17.78 9.37 11.32
C ARG A 654 -16.51 8.61 11.67
N ALA A 655 -16.55 7.92 12.82
CA ALA A 655 -15.41 7.12 13.26
C ALA A 655 -15.32 5.81 12.48
N THR A 656 -14.17 5.57 11.87
CA THR A 656 -13.82 4.30 11.20
C THR A 656 -12.50 3.77 11.74
N ASP A 657 -12.24 2.48 11.50
CA ASP A 657 -10.99 1.81 11.85
C ASP A 657 -10.58 2.01 13.33
N VAL A 658 -11.55 2.01 14.23
CA VAL A 658 -11.31 2.22 15.66
C VAL A 658 -10.44 1.10 16.21
N SER A 659 -9.29 1.44 16.79
CA SER A 659 -8.33 0.46 17.29
C SER A 659 -8.67 -0.06 18.67
N LEU A 660 -8.55 -1.38 18.85
CA LEU A 660 -8.78 -2.08 20.12
C LEU A 660 -7.63 -2.00 21.12
N TYR A 661 -6.38 -1.80 20.68
CA TYR A 661 -5.25 -2.18 21.51
C TYR A 661 -4.19 -1.10 21.72
N ASP A 662 -4.27 0.03 21.05
CA ASP A 662 -3.23 1.03 21.17
C ASP A 662 -3.47 1.98 22.36
N LEU A 663 -2.95 1.60 23.52
CA LEU A 663 -2.99 2.42 24.74
C LEU A 663 -2.07 3.65 24.69
N GLN A 664 -1.24 3.78 23.64
CA GLN A 664 -0.22 4.83 23.52
C GLN A 664 -0.60 5.91 22.51
N VAL A 665 -1.56 5.65 21.62
CA VAL A 665 -2.05 6.63 20.64
C VAL A 665 -3.35 7.24 21.13
N GLU A 666 -3.36 8.56 21.34
CA GLU A 666 -4.53 9.26 21.91
C GLU A 666 -5.76 9.21 21.01
N ASP A 667 -5.59 9.10 19.67
CA ASP A 667 -6.68 9.02 18.69
C ASP A 667 -6.49 7.78 17.84
N SER A 668 -6.98 6.66 18.30
CA SER A 668 -6.85 5.37 17.58
C SER A 668 -8.04 5.14 16.63
N TYR A 669 -8.35 6.11 15.80
CA TYR A 669 -9.44 6.07 14.80
C TYR A 669 -9.20 7.11 13.69
N TYR A 670 -9.92 6.94 12.58
CA TYR A 670 -10.17 7.98 11.59
C TYR A 670 -11.54 8.58 11.84
N GLY A 671 -11.70 9.89 11.82
CA GLY A 671 -12.96 10.56 12.03
C GLY A 671 -12.82 11.95 12.62
N TYR A 672 -13.93 12.44 13.18
CA TYR A 672 -13.95 13.72 13.90
C TYR A 672 -14.30 13.49 15.36
N SER A 673 -13.86 14.41 16.22
CA SER A 673 -14.22 14.40 17.62
C SER A 673 -14.59 15.80 18.11
N ILE A 674 -15.58 15.85 18.98
CA ILE A 674 -15.98 17.04 19.70
C ILE A 674 -15.63 16.85 21.17
N SER A 675 -14.61 17.58 21.64
CA SER A 675 -14.24 17.57 23.06
C SER A 675 -15.04 18.63 23.82
N LEU A 676 -15.54 18.26 24.99
CA LEU A 676 -16.36 19.09 25.87
C LEU A 676 -15.57 19.48 27.11
N SER A 677 -15.56 20.75 27.47
CA SER A 677 -14.87 21.24 28.64
C SER A 677 -15.58 22.46 29.24
N LYS A 678 -15.25 22.81 30.48
CA LYS A 678 -15.75 24.04 31.15
C LYS A 678 -15.35 25.32 30.41
N LEU A 679 -14.37 25.28 29.53
CA LEU A 679 -13.95 26.45 28.75
C LEU A 679 -14.71 26.57 27.42
N GLY A 680 -15.31 25.51 26.92
CA GLY A 680 -15.99 25.48 25.63
C GLY A 680 -15.87 24.16 24.89
N VAL A 681 -15.97 24.22 23.57
CA VAL A 681 -16.04 23.12 22.66
C VAL A 681 -14.85 23.15 21.71
N SER A 682 -14.23 21.98 21.43
CA SER A 682 -13.29 21.85 20.34
C SER A 682 -13.72 20.77 19.34
N LEU A 683 -13.66 21.11 18.06
CA LEU A 683 -13.88 20.20 16.94
C LEU A 683 -12.54 19.84 16.31
N ARG A 684 -12.28 18.55 16.18
CA ARG A 684 -10.98 18.04 15.75
C ARG A 684 -11.14 16.96 14.67
N ARG A 685 -10.25 16.97 13.67
CA ARG A 685 -10.05 15.91 12.71
C ARG A 685 -8.94 14.98 13.21
N SER A 686 -9.18 13.69 13.27
CA SER A 686 -8.24 12.71 13.85
C SER A 686 -7.87 11.62 12.86
N ARG A 687 -6.57 11.25 12.85
CA ARG A 687 -5.99 10.16 12.06
C ARG A 687 -4.92 9.47 12.88
N TYR A 688 -5.32 8.57 13.78
CA TYR A 688 -4.35 7.81 14.61
C TYR A 688 -3.26 8.69 15.23
N GLY A 689 -3.66 9.74 15.95
CA GLY A 689 -2.74 10.68 16.59
C GLY A 689 -2.03 11.67 15.66
N LEU A 690 -2.19 11.55 14.35
CA LEU A 690 -1.82 12.59 13.40
C LEU A 690 -2.96 13.61 13.37
N THR A 691 -2.87 14.60 14.23
CA THR A 691 -3.93 15.60 14.40
C THR A 691 -3.97 16.53 13.19
N GLY A 692 -5.14 16.63 12.59
CA GLY A 692 -5.47 17.66 11.62
C GLY A 692 -5.85 18.99 12.31
N SER A 693 -6.74 19.73 11.67
CA SER A 693 -7.26 21.00 12.20
C SER A 693 -7.95 20.80 13.53
N VAL A 694 -7.66 21.67 14.49
CA VAL A 694 -8.40 21.79 15.74
C VAL A 694 -9.01 23.19 15.78
N ASN A 695 -10.34 23.27 15.78
CA ASN A 695 -11.09 24.49 15.96
C ASN A 695 -11.61 24.52 17.40
N PHE A 696 -11.37 25.57 18.13
CA PHE A 696 -11.83 25.76 19.52
C PHE A 696 -12.62 27.03 19.63
N GLU A 697 -13.79 26.94 20.28
CA GLU A 697 -14.60 28.08 20.66
C GLU A 697 -14.82 28.14 22.18
N GLN A 698 -14.55 29.29 22.76
CA GLN A 698 -14.75 29.53 24.18
C GLN A 698 -16.18 29.96 24.45
N ILE A 699 -16.84 29.30 25.42
CA ILE A 699 -18.20 29.62 25.82
C ILE A 699 -18.17 30.09 27.27
N SER A 700 -18.32 31.42 27.45
CA SER A 700 -18.15 32.04 28.75
C SER A 700 -19.21 31.61 29.77
N GLU A 701 -20.42 31.33 29.30
CA GLU A 701 -21.58 30.91 30.10
C GLU A 701 -21.36 29.55 30.76
N TRP A 702 -20.56 28.68 30.12
CA TRP A 702 -20.26 27.32 30.63
C TRP A 702 -19.43 27.31 31.92
N LYS A 703 -18.76 28.43 32.24
CA LYS A 703 -17.99 28.56 33.48
C LYS A 703 -18.84 28.46 34.74
N THR A 704 -20.13 28.83 34.64
CA THR A 704 -21.08 28.88 35.75
C THR A 704 -22.30 27.98 35.55
N ALA A 705 -22.52 27.47 34.38
CA ALA A 705 -23.61 26.55 34.09
C ALA A 705 -23.28 25.13 34.57
N GLU A 706 -24.28 24.38 34.95
CA GLU A 706 -24.18 22.97 35.34
C GLU A 706 -24.34 22.03 34.12
N THR A 707 -25.21 22.41 33.18
CA THR A 707 -25.56 21.63 32.00
C THR A 707 -25.49 22.48 30.73
N ALA A 708 -25.27 21.83 29.60
CA ALA A 708 -25.30 22.43 28.27
C ALA A 708 -25.88 21.44 27.24
N SER A 709 -26.33 22.02 26.13
CA SER A 709 -26.79 21.23 24.96
C SER A 709 -26.07 21.71 23.70
N LEU A 710 -25.90 20.80 22.77
CA LEU A 710 -25.37 21.07 21.43
C LEU A 710 -26.26 20.41 20.40
N HIS A 711 -26.38 21.05 19.23
CA HIS A 711 -26.87 20.46 18.00
C HIS A 711 -25.68 20.32 17.04
N ILE A 712 -25.50 19.15 16.46
CA ILE A 712 -24.36 18.80 15.63
C ILE A 712 -24.88 18.27 14.31
N GLU A 713 -24.45 18.84 13.20
CA GLU A 713 -24.74 18.39 11.85
C GLU A 713 -23.47 17.84 11.20
N VAL A 714 -23.57 16.70 10.56
CA VAL A 714 -22.52 16.08 9.75
C VAL A 714 -23.08 15.86 8.35
N GLU A 715 -22.65 16.69 7.40
CA GLU A 715 -23.20 16.72 6.05
C GLU A 715 -22.07 16.83 5.01
N GLY A 716 -22.01 15.88 4.07
CA GLY A 716 -21.00 15.89 3.03
C GLY A 716 -19.59 16.10 3.58
N ASN A 717 -18.96 17.19 3.21
CA ASN A 717 -17.62 17.59 3.67
C ASN A 717 -17.63 18.58 4.86
N LYS A 718 -18.78 18.75 5.53
CA LYS A 718 -18.94 19.74 6.60
C LYS A 718 -19.36 19.09 7.93
N VAL A 719 -18.78 19.59 8.99
CA VAL A 719 -19.23 19.35 10.38
C VAL A 719 -19.55 20.71 10.98
N ARG A 720 -20.77 20.88 11.48
CA ARG A 720 -21.26 22.10 12.11
C ARG A 720 -21.70 21.80 13.53
N VAL A 721 -21.41 22.70 14.45
CA VAL A 721 -21.82 22.62 15.87
C VAL A 721 -22.55 23.90 16.23
N TYR A 722 -23.75 23.76 16.76
CA TYR A 722 -24.61 24.88 17.14
C TYR A 722 -24.92 24.89 18.64
N LEU A 723 -25.14 26.08 19.19
CA LEU A 723 -25.82 26.22 20.45
C LEU A 723 -27.36 26.17 20.24
N PRO A 724 -28.13 25.69 21.23
CA PRO A 724 -29.59 25.58 21.09
C PRO A 724 -30.26 26.88 20.70
N GLY A 725 -31.03 26.84 19.60
CA GLY A 725 -31.80 27.96 19.09
C GLY A 725 -31.03 29.03 18.30
N GLU A 726 -29.72 28.81 18.08
CA GLU A 726 -28.93 29.68 17.20
C GLU A 726 -29.02 29.17 15.77
N GLU A 727 -29.16 30.08 14.79
CA GLU A 727 -29.18 29.76 13.35
C GLU A 727 -27.75 29.64 12.77
N GLU A 728 -26.79 30.36 13.37
CA GLU A 728 -25.40 30.34 12.93
C GLU A 728 -24.59 29.31 13.74
N PRO A 729 -23.76 28.51 13.08
CA PRO A 729 -22.94 27.51 13.77
C PRO A 729 -21.88 28.18 14.66
N LEU A 730 -21.73 27.69 15.87
CA LEU A 730 -20.64 28.01 16.77
C LEU A 730 -19.27 27.61 16.20
N LEU A 731 -19.21 26.42 15.59
CA LEU A 731 -18.03 25.89 14.94
C LEU A 731 -18.42 25.28 13.59
N THR A 732 -17.59 25.52 12.58
CA THR A 732 -17.69 24.87 11.28
C THR A 732 -16.32 24.34 10.88
N LEU A 733 -16.28 23.08 10.46
CA LEU A 733 -15.16 22.47 9.77
C LEU A 733 -15.62 22.08 8.37
N GLU A 734 -15.04 22.70 7.33
CA GLU A 734 -15.19 22.29 5.94
C GLU A 734 -13.90 21.62 5.51
N ASP A 735 -13.96 20.29 5.33
CA ASP A 735 -12.79 19.44 5.06
C ASP A 735 -12.62 19.19 3.56
N ALA A 736 -11.43 19.46 3.04
CA ALA A 736 -11.11 19.17 1.64
C ALA A 736 -10.96 17.66 1.37
N MET A 737 -10.63 16.90 2.40
CA MET A 737 -10.49 15.43 2.35
C MET A 737 -11.32 14.82 3.48
N PRO A 738 -12.66 14.89 3.41
CA PRO A 738 -13.52 14.49 4.50
C PRO A 738 -13.44 12.99 4.80
N PHE A 739 -13.72 12.64 6.04
CA PHE A 739 -14.24 11.33 6.35
C PHE A 739 -15.73 11.35 5.98
N THR A 740 -16.07 10.63 4.91
CA THR A 740 -17.39 10.76 4.26
C THR A 740 -18.45 9.88 4.88
N HIS A 741 -18.05 8.89 5.65
CA HIS A 741 -18.92 7.93 6.34
C HIS A 741 -18.27 7.48 7.66
N GLY A 742 -19.05 6.81 8.52
CA GLY A 742 -18.55 6.23 9.76
C GLY A 742 -19.55 6.26 10.91
N MET A 743 -19.18 5.57 11.98
CA MET A 743 -19.97 5.45 13.21
C MET A 743 -19.93 6.74 14.03
N TYR A 744 -20.86 6.89 14.94
CA TYR A 744 -20.81 7.90 15.99
C TYR A 744 -20.65 7.25 17.36
N GLY A 745 -20.29 8.05 18.37
CA GLY A 745 -20.16 7.53 19.73
C GLY A 745 -19.48 8.49 20.68
N PHE A 746 -18.76 7.92 21.64
CA PHE A 746 -18.11 8.66 22.71
C PHE A 746 -16.63 8.28 22.83
N PHE A 747 -15.84 9.21 23.33
CA PHE A 747 -14.47 8.92 23.74
C PHE A 747 -14.22 9.45 25.15
N SER A 748 -13.31 8.80 25.85
CA SER A 748 -12.85 9.23 27.17
C SER A 748 -11.39 9.68 27.13
N ASN A 749 -11.11 10.85 27.65
CA ASN A 749 -9.76 11.43 27.70
C ASN A 749 -9.44 12.07 29.05
N GLY A 750 -9.50 11.29 30.11
CA GLY A 750 -9.10 11.70 31.44
C GLY A 750 -10.11 12.59 32.20
N THR A 751 -11.29 12.82 31.65
CA THR A 751 -12.38 13.61 32.27
C THR A 751 -13.67 12.80 32.28
N GLU A 752 -14.38 12.77 33.40
CA GLU A 752 -15.71 12.19 33.47
C GLU A 752 -16.68 13.07 32.65
N LEU A 753 -17.55 12.41 31.88
CA LEU A 753 -18.60 13.05 31.08
C LEU A 753 -19.93 12.38 31.41
N THR A 754 -20.94 13.19 31.77
CA THR A 754 -22.31 12.74 31.99
C THR A 754 -23.19 13.24 30.86
N ILE A 755 -23.77 12.32 30.08
CA ILE A 755 -24.77 12.60 29.06
C ILE A 755 -26.16 12.43 29.67
N LEU A 756 -26.96 13.48 29.55
CA LEU A 756 -28.32 13.54 30.10
C LEU A 756 -29.36 13.09 29.08
N ASP A 757 -29.17 13.47 27.84
CA ASP A 757 -30.04 13.10 26.71
C ASP A 757 -29.26 13.12 25.40
N MET A 758 -29.62 12.24 24.45
CA MET A 758 -29.02 12.22 23.11
C MET A 758 -30.00 11.63 22.10
N THR A 759 -30.17 12.36 21.01
CA THR A 759 -30.95 11.91 19.85
C THR A 759 -30.07 11.96 18.61
N VAL A 760 -30.14 10.93 17.79
CA VAL A 760 -29.49 10.88 16.48
C VAL A 760 -30.57 10.67 15.41
N SER A 761 -30.49 11.43 14.34
CA SER A 761 -31.41 11.30 13.21
C SER A 761 -30.70 11.53 11.86
N PRO A 762 -31.23 10.98 10.76
CA PRO A 762 -30.72 11.30 9.44
C PRO A 762 -30.86 12.80 9.19
N LEU A 763 -29.88 13.36 8.48
CA LEU A 763 -29.92 14.72 7.97
C LEU A 763 -30.34 14.64 6.50
N GLU A 764 -31.50 15.22 6.16
CA GLU A 764 -31.95 15.33 4.79
C GLU A 764 -31.14 16.41 4.07
N ARG A 765 -30.56 16.07 2.93
CA ARG A 765 -29.89 17.05 2.07
C ARG A 765 -30.95 17.96 1.43
N GLU A 766 -30.81 19.28 1.57
CA GLU A 766 -31.67 20.26 0.89
C GLU A 766 -31.42 20.32 -0.64
#